data_e8c8c3dfc0ad5b32f667dee14c539083
#
_entry.id   e8c8c3dfc0ad5b32f667dee14c539083
#
_cell.length_a   1.000
_cell.length_b   1.000
_cell.length_c   1.000
_cell.angle_alpha   90.00
_cell.angle_beta   90.00
_cell.angle_gamma   90.00
#
_symmetry.space_group_name_H-M   'P 1'
#
loop_
_entity.id
_entity.type
_entity.pdbx_description
1 polymer ?
#
loop_
_entity_poly.entity_id
_entity_poly.type
_entity_poly.pdbx_seq_one_letter_code
_entity_poly.pdbx_strand_id
1 'polypeptide(L)'
;MVKSEPKKKPQPGGFFQKFFRKPEKNQKEQRLTVQRSIPYLEMGRDGICRVEEHLYSKTVRFYDINYQLAQNEDKNTIFESWCDFLNYFDASIRFQLSFINHKSDMSEYNKVIQIEPQHDQFDDVRMEYAQMLKQQLAKGNNGLVRTKYITFSIEAKSVREAKPRLERIETDILNNFKVLGVKAYPLNGVERLQIMYETFHQEEQQKFDFSYDRILQSGMTTKDFIAPTSFLFKSGKDFMMGDTYGAASYLNILAPELTDKVLAEFLDMDKNLVVSIHVQSVDQLKAIKLIKGKITDLDRMKIEEQKKAVRSGYDMEIIPSDLATYGGEAKKILDDLQSRNERMFLVTVLFLNTAKTKQELDSAVFQTAGIAQKFNCTLNRLDYLQEQGLMSSLPLANNLVPIKRALTTTSTAIFVPFTTQELFMEGDSLYYGLNAVSNNMIMADRKQLKNPNGLILGTPGSGKSFSAKREITNVFFTTTDDIIVADPEGEYYPLVEALGGQVIHISSTSKDYINPMDINLNYADDDNPLGMKSDFILSLCELIMGARDGMEPEEKSVIDRCLPLVYQKYLNDPKPENMPTLGDLYDCLREQKERQAQRIATALEIYVNGSLRVFNHQTNVELDNRIICFDIKELGKQLKKLGMLIVQDQVWNRVTINRSGKKNTRYYIDEFHLLLKEEQTAAYSVEIWKRFRKWGGIPTGITQNIKDLLASREIENIFENSDFIYMLNQASGDRQILAKQLNISPFQLSYVTNSNEGEGLLFYGNTIIPFKDKFDTTLKLYGLMTTKPNEMGKYKEKKEA
;
A
#
# COMPACT_ATOMS: atom_id res chain seq x y z
N MET A 1 -17.67 -66.99 51.70
CA MET A 1 -16.52 -66.62 50.85
C MET A 1 -17.01 -65.74 49.75
N VAL A 2 -16.92 -64.44 49.94
CA VAL A 2 -17.34 -63.43 48.89
C VAL A 2 -15.99 -62.82 48.45
N LYS A 3 -15.68 -62.96 47.16
CA LYS A 3 -14.49 -62.37 46.53
C LYS A 3 -14.73 -60.88 46.29
N SER A 4 -13.95 -60.03 46.90
CA SER A 4 -13.91 -58.61 46.65
C SER A 4 -13.14 -58.30 45.36
N GLU A 5 -13.79 -57.64 44.43
CA GLU A 5 -13.14 -57.04 43.21
C GLU A 5 -12.27 -55.80 43.56
N PRO A 6 -11.18 -55.59 42.89
CA PRO A 6 -10.27 -54.50 43.18
C PRO A 6 -10.79 -53.21 42.57
N LYS A 7 -10.88 -52.13 43.37
CA LYS A 7 -11.21 -50.77 42.97
C LYS A 7 -10.15 -50.21 41.98
N LYS A 8 -10.59 -49.89 40.78
CA LYS A 8 -9.80 -49.15 39.78
C LYS A 8 -9.47 -47.75 40.27
N LYS A 9 -8.20 -47.39 40.26
CA LYS A 9 -7.69 -46.03 40.50
C LYS A 9 -8.23 -45.08 39.43
N PRO A 10 -8.64 -43.82 39.76
CA PRO A 10 -9.05 -42.86 38.77
C PRO A 10 -7.82 -42.35 38.00
N GLN A 11 -7.86 -42.41 36.67
CA GLN A 11 -6.90 -41.77 35.80
C GLN A 11 -7.15 -40.25 35.77
N PRO A 12 -6.12 -39.39 35.78
CA PRO A 12 -6.26 -37.93 35.62
C PRO A 12 -6.40 -37.58 34.14
N GLY A 13 -7.59 -37.39 33.70
CA GLY A 13 -7.85 -37.00 32.32
C GLY A 13 -9.33 -37.12 32.01
N GLY A 14 -10.07 -36.05 32.15
CA GLY A 14 -11.44 -36.15 31.73
C GLY A 14 -12.41 -35.03 32.08
N PHE A 15 -11.94 -33.81 32.31
CA PHE A 15 -12.89 -32.72 32.54
C PHE A 15 -13.39 -32.02 31.27
N PHE A 16 -12.69 -32.17 30.15
CA PHE A 16 -13.12 -31.62 28.85
C PHE A 16 -14.13 -32.49 28.10
N GLN A 17 -14.34 -33.78 28.50
CA GLN A 17 -15.22 -34.71 27.79
C GLN A 17 -16.73 -34.45 27.99
N LYS A 18 -17.18 -33.60 28.93
CA LYS A 18 -18.60 -33.34 29.15
C LYS A 18 -19.22 -32.32 28.20
N PHE A 19 -18.45 -31.67 27.34
CA PHE A 19 -18.92 -30.73 26.34
C PHE A 19 -19.08 -31.31 24.93
N PHE A 20 -18.71 -32.57 24.74
CA PHE A 20 -18.83 -33.22 23.44
C PHE A 20 -20.13 -34.08 23.41
N ARG A 21 -21.07 -33.71 22.56
CA ARG A 21 -22.13 -34.65 22.15
C ARG A 21 -21.47 -35.90 21.54
N LYS A 22 -21.78 -37.11 22.05
CA LYS A 22 -21.43 -38.37 21.40
C LYS A 22 -22.05 -38.35 20.00
N PRO A 23 -21.32 -38.74 18.97
CA PRO A 23 -21.94 -38.91 17.65
C PRO A 23 -22.97 -40.05 17.75
N GLU A 24 -24.18 -39.79 17.30
CA GLU A 24 -25.22 -40.80 17.18
C GLU A 24 -24.76 -41.90 16.21
N LYS A 25 -24.64 -43.14 16.70
CA LYS A 25 -24.47 -44.30 15.89
C LYS A 25 -25.82 -44.61 15.21
N ASN A 26 -25.95 -44.22 13.95
CA ASN A 26 -26.76 -44.89 12.92
C ASN A 26 -26.87 -44.02 11.67
N GLN A 27 -25.81 -44.01 10.86
CA GLN A 27 -25.93 -43.77 9.43
C GLN A 27 -25.25 -44.93 8.71
N LYS A 28 -25.99 -45.65 7.88
CA LYS A 28 -25.46 -46.63 6.95
C LYS A 28 -24.28 -46.01 6.20
N GLU A 29 -23.19 -46.75 6.02
CA GLU A 29 -22.04 -46.38 5.19
C GLU A 29 -22.48 -46.04 3.77
N GLN A 30 -23.01 -44.86 3.57
CA GLN A 30 -23.17 -44.28 2.23
C GLN A 30 -21.79 -43.86 1.78
N ARG A 31 -21.33 -44.37 0.65
CA ARG A 31 -20.07 -43.92 0.03
C ARG A 31 -20.08 -42.40 -0.02
N LEU A 32 -19.13 -41.77 0.74
CA LEU A 32 -18.94 -40.31 0.75
C LEU A 32 -18.44 -39.91 -0.63
N THR A 33 -19.15 -39.04 -1.32
CA THR A 33 -18.66 -38.36 -2.50
C THR A 33 -17.86 -37.13 -2.07
N VAL A 34 -16.96 -36.65 -2.92
CA VAL A 34 -16.15 -35.43 -2.66
C VAL A 34 -17.04 -34.26 -2.26
N GLN A 35 -18.16 -34.05 -2.94
CA GLN A 35 -19.09 -32.97 -2.66
C GLN A 35 -19.73 -33.09 -1.26
N ARG A 36 -19.99 -34.32 -0.79
CA ARG A 36 -20.57 -34.55 0.54
C ARG A 36 -19.56 -34.30 1.68
N SER A 37 -18.26 -34.43 1.40
CA SER A 37 -17.23 -34.15 2.39
C SER A 37 -17.09 -32.65 2.64
N ILE A 38 -17.46 -31.78 1.69
CA ILE A 38 -17.37 -30.31 1.86
C ILE A 38 -18.45 -29.85 2.85
N PRO A 39 -18.10 -29.20 3.97
CA PRO A 39 -18.96 -29.02 5.14
C PRO A 39 -19.84 -27.77 5.06
N TYR A 40 -20.66 -27.65 3.99
CA TYR A 40 -21.77 -26.69 3.96
C TYR A 40 -22.95 -27.30 3.19
N LEU A 41 -24.15 -26.78 3.42
CA LEU A 41 -25.37 -27.26 2.78
C LEU A 41 -25.72 -26.45 1.55
N GLU A 42 -25.65 -25.11 1.65
CA GLU A 42 -26.11 -24.21 0.60
C GLU A 42 -25.31 -22.89 0.64
N MET A 43 -25.03 -22.32 -0.54
CA MET A 43 -24.43 -21.01 -0.71
C MET A 43 -25.37 -20.09 -1.47
N GLY A 44 -25.86 -19.02 -0.80
CA GLY A 44 -26.75 -18.03 -1.39
C GLY A 44 -26.01 -17.00 -2.27
N ARG A 45 -26.70 -16.38 -3.22
CA ARG A 45 -26.17 -15.31 -4.08
C ARG A 45 -25.66 -14.11 -3.26
N ASP A 46 -26.31 -13.81 -2.14
CA ASP A 46 -25.98 -12.72 -1.21
C ASP A 46 -24.82 -13.05 -0.25
N GLY A 47 -24.12 -14.14 -0.49
CA GLY A 47 -22.99 -14.58 0.34
C GLY A 47 -23.37 -15.23 1.66
N ILE A 48 -24.67 -15.44 1.97
CA ILE A 48 -25.08 -16.21 3.13
C ILE A 48 -24.89 -17.70 2.83
N CYS A 49 -24.08 -18.36 3.65
CA CYS A 49 -23.85 -19.79 3.58
C CYS A 49 -24.57 -20.51 4.71
N ARG A 50 -25.39 -21.48 4.37
CA ARG A 50 -25.93 -22.45 5.32
C ARG A 50 -24.91 -23.56 5.51
N VAL A 51 -24.18 -23.49 6.63
CA VAL A 51 -23.08 -24.42 6.93
C VAL A 51 -23.63 -25.75 7.49
N GLU A 52 -24.49 -25.66 8.49
CA GLU A 52 -25.22 -26.80 9.07
C GLU A 52 -26.74 -26.51 9.09
N GLU A 53 -27.55 -27.43 9.58
CA GLU A 53 -29.00 -27.29 9.58
C GLU A 53 -29.45 -25.95 10.18
N HIS A 54 -28.79 -25.49 11.24
CA HIS A 54 -29.10 -24.27 11.97
C HIS A 54 -27.93 -23.28 12.04
N LEU A 55 -26.82 -23.49 11.34
CA LEU A 55 -25.64 -22.64 11.35
C LEU A 55 -25.52 -21.89 10.02
N TYR A 56 -25.47 -20.56 10.10
CA TYR A 56 -25.37 -19.67 8.94
C TYR A 56 -24.16 -18.76 9.08
N SER A 57 -23.42 -18.52 7.98
CA SER A 57 -22.22 -17.70 7.97
C SER A 57 -22.19 -16.68 6.84
N LYS A 58 -21.48 -15.56 7.07
CA LYS A 58 -21.05 -14.58 6.06
C LYS A 58 -19.55 -14.33 6.17
N THR A 59 -18.97 -13.78 5.11
CA THR A 59 -17.53 -13.49 5.02
C THR A 59 -17.31 -12.06 4.56
N VAL A 60 -16.35 -11.39 5.18
CA VAL A 60 -15.87 -10.05 4.83
C VAL A 60 -14.40 -10.17 4.48
N ARG A 61 -13.99 -9.61 3.34
CA ARG A 61 -12.57 -9.42 2.99
C ARG A 61 -12.08 -8.12 3.60
N PHE A 62 -10.87 -8.13 4.15
CA PHE A 62 -10.23 -6.93 4.69
C PHE A 62 -8.78 -6.82 4.22
N TYR A 63 -8.26 -5.60 4.25
CA TYR A 63 -6.92 -5.26 3.77
C TYR A 63 -5.98 -4.93 4.92
N ASP A 64 -4.72 -4.79 4.58
CA ASP A 64 -3.69 -4.38 5.52
C ASP A 64 -3.71 -2.90 5.85
N ILE A 65 -3.25 -2.60 7.05
CA ILE A 65 -2.76 -1.29 7.47
C ILE A 65 -1.29 -1.42 7.88
N ASN A 66 -0.59 -0.31 7.93
CA ASN A 66 0.85 -0.29 8.21
C ASN A 66 1.13 -0.43 9.72
N TYR A 67 0.79 -1.59 10.30
CA TYR A 67 0.95 -1.84 11.73
C TYR A 67 2.43 -2.00 12.14
N GLN A 68 3.19 -2.80 11.39
CA GLN A 68 4.57 -3.13 11.80
C GLN A 68 5.51 -1.93 11.79
N LEU A 69 5.27 -0.97 10.91
CA LEU A 69 6.09 0.23 10.74
C LEU A 69 5.51 1.47 11.45
N ALA A 70 4.37 1.34 12.13
CA ALA A 70 3.74 2.44 12.86
C ALA A 70 4.56 2.87 14.09
N GLN A 71 4.30 4.07 14.62
CA GLN A 71 4.85 4.52 15.89
C GLN A 71 4.32 3.68 17.05
N ASN A 72 5.06 3.61 18.15
CA ASN A 72 4.64 2.79 19.30
C ASN A 72 3.28 3.23 19.86
N GLU A 73 2.99 4.53 19.87
CA GLU A 73 1.69 5.08 20.32
C GLU A 73 0.57 4.64 19.38
N ASP A 74 0.79 4.72 18.06
CA ASP A 74 -0.16 4.27 17.05
C ASP A 74 -0.36 2.75 17.12
N LYS A 75 0.72 1.97 17.31
CA LYS A 75 0.63 0.51 17.53
C LYS A 75 -0.24 0.16 18.72
N ASN A 76 -0.05 0.85 19.84
CA ASN A 76 -0.86 0.64 21.04
C ASN A 76 -2.32 0.97 20.77
N THR A 77 -2.60 2.10 20.12
CA THR A 77 -3.97 2.51 19.75
C THR A 77 -4.64 1.50 18.82
N ILE A 78 -3.92 1.01 17.80
CA ILE A 78 -4.42 -0.03 16.90
C ILE A 78 -4.66 -1.34 17.67
N PHE A 79 -3.74 -1.72 18.56
CA PHE A 79 -3.86 -2.94 19.35
C PHE A 79 -5.05 -2.86 20.31
N GLU A 80 -5.24 -1.75 21.02
CA GLU A 80 -6.40 -1.51 21.89
C GLU A 80 -7.71 -1.55 21.10
N SER A 81 -7.78 -0.87 19.96
CA SER A 81 -8.94 -0.90 19.07
C SER A 81 -9.21 -2.31 18.52
N TRP A 82 -8.16 -3.11 18.30
CA TRP A 82 -8.29 -4.51 17.91
C TRP A 82 -8.83 -5.38 19.07
N CYS A 83 -8.39 -5.13 20.31
CA CYS A 83 -8.98 -5.76 21.50
C CYS A 83 -10.47 -5.44 21.64
N ASP A 84 -10.85 -4.18 21.46
CA ASP A 84 -12.26 -3.76 21.50
C ASP A 84 -13.09 -4.42 20.39
N PHE A 85 -12.50 -4.55 19.17
CA PHE A 85 -13.14 -5.28 18.08
C PHE A 85 -13.37 -6.76 18.42
N LEU A 86 -12.42 -7.44 19.05
CA LEU A 86 -12.61 -8.81 19.51
C LEU A 86 -13.69 -8.90 20.60
N ASN A 87 -13.76 -7.91 21.46
CA ASN A 87 -14.78 -7.83 22.50
C ASN A 87 -16.20 -7.57 21.97
N TYR A 88 -16.34 -7.16 20.71
CA TYR A 88 -17.65 -7.06 20.07
C TYR A 88 -18.34 -8.44 19.98
N PHE A 89 -17.61 -9.52 19.73
CA PHE A 89 -18.15 -10.86 19.52
C PHE A 89 -18.56 -11.51 20.83
N ASP A 90 -19.86 -11.70 21.03
CA ASP A 90 -20.42 -12.43 22.16
C ASP A 90 -20.41 -13.95 21.94
N ALA A 91 -20.88 -14.71 22.93
CA ALA A 91 -20.92 -16.18 22.89
C ALA A 91 -21.87 -16.75 21.80
N SER A 92 -22.76 -15.95 21.21
CA SER A 92 -23.67 -16.36 20.14
C SER A 92 -23.05 -16.27 18.75
N ILE A 93 -21.93 -15.56 18.62
CA ILE A 93 -21.22 -15.35 17.35
C ILE A 93 -19.88 -16.11 17.39
N ARG A 94 -19.69 -17.02 16.45
CA ARG A 94 -18.40 -17.65 16.21
C ARG A 94 -17.76 -16.93 15.04
N PHE A 95 -16.46 -16.69 15.07
CA PHE A 95 -15.75 -16.14 13.93
C PHE A 95 -14.45 -16.86 13.65
N GLN A 96 -14.00 -16.73 12.43
CA GLN A 96 -12.75 -17.29 11.89
C GLN A 96 -12.03 -16.21 11.12
N LEU A 97 -10.77 -15.98 11.47
CA LEU A 97 -9.84 -15.23 10.63
C LEU A 97 -9.14 -16.21 9.70
N SER A 98 -9.18 -15.96 8.41
CA SER A 98 -8.52 -16.79 7.40
C SER A 98 -7.52 -15.95 6.63
N PHE A 99 -6.28 -16.42 6.58
CA PHE A 99 -5.18 -15.85 5.83
C PHE A 99 -4.75 -16.86 4.80
N ILE A 100 -4.84 -16.51 3.53
CA ILE A 100 -4.55 -17.42 2.43
C ILE A 100 -3.40 -16.85 1.62
N ASN A 101 -2.26 -17.55 1.65
CA ASN A 101 -1.14 -17.34 0.75
C ASN A 101 -1.28 -18.36 -0.38
N HIS A 102 -1.55 -17.92 -1.57
CA HIS A 102 -1.62 -18.78 -2.76
C HIS A 102 -0.79 -18.20 -3.89
N LYS A 103 -0.26 -19.07 -4.74
CA LYS A 103 0.41 -18.63 -5.96
C LYS A 103 -0.57 -17.89 -6.84
N SER A 104 -0.25 -16.65 -7.12
CA SER A 104 -1.02 -15.83 -8.06
C SER A 104 -0.91 -16.42 -9.46
N ASP A 105 -2.00 -16.31 -10.22
CA ASP A 105 -1.91 -16.45 -11.68
C ASP A 105 -1.04 -15.32 -12.23
N MET A 106 0.21 -15.66 -12.55
CA MET A 106 1.18 -14.73 -13.15
C MET A 106 0.65 -14.08 -14.44
N SER A 107 -0.44 -14.61 -15.03
CA SER A 107 -1.07 -14.05 -16.21
C SER A 107 -1.70 -12.67 -15.93
N GLU A 108 -2.24 -12.43 -14.74
CA GLU A 108 -2.79 -11.11 -14.37
C GLU A 108 -1.67 -10.08 -14.15
N TYR A 109 -0.63 -10.46 -13.41
CA TYR A 109 0.54 -9.61 -13.26
C TYR A 109 1.23 -9.34 -14.59
N ASN A 110 1.36 -10.36 -15.44
CA ASN A 110 1.94 -10.20 -16.78
C ASN A 110 1.14 -9.23 -17.66
N LYS A 111 -0.19 -9.18 -17.54
CA LYS A 111 -1.01 -8.20 -18.26
C LYS A 111 -0.71 -6.76 -17.84
N VAL A 112 -0.53 -6.52 -16.54
CA VAL A 112 -0.23 -5.18 -16.01
C VAL A 112 1.15 -4.69 -16.42
N ILE A 113 2.14 -5.60 -16.51
CA ILE A 113 3.52 -5.28 -16.91
C ILE A 113 3.80 -5.53 -18.39
N GLN A 114 2.82 -6.03 -19.16
CA GLN A 114 2.95 -6.27 -20.58
C GLN A 114 2.89 -4.93 -21.30
N ILE A 115 4.00 -4.58 -21.95
CA ILE A 115 4.09 -3.42 -22.81
C ILE A 115 4.13 -3.95 -24.24
N GLU A 116 3.09 -3.66 -25.00
CA GLU A 116 2.95 -4.10 -26.39
C GLU A 116 3.92 -3.34 -27.31
N PRO A 117 4.59 -3.99 -28.26
CA PRO A 117 5.33 -3.31 -29.31
C PRO A 117 4.41 -2.38 -30.10
N GLN A 118 4.87 -1.16 -30.40
CA GLN A 118 4.11 -0.19 -31.19
C GLN A 118 4.59 -0.09 -32.63
N HIS A 119 5.58 -0.91 -33.01
CA HIS A 119 6.24 -0.94 -34.32
C HIS A 119 6.89 0.41 -34.68
N ASP A 120 7.43 1.09 -33.66
CA ASP A 120 8.17 2.33 -33.79
C ASP A 120 9.66 2.14 -33.47
N GLN A 121 10.44 3.22 -33.62
CA GLN A 121 11.89 3.21 -33.34
C GLN A 121 12.26 2.95 -31.86
N PHE A 122 11.27 2.91 -30.94
CA PHE A 122 11.47 2.74 -29.49
C PHE A 122 11.20 1.33 -29.01
N ASP A 123 10.83 0.40 -29.89
CA ASP A 123 10.48 -0.96 -29.51
C ASP A 123 11.63 -1.71 -28.83
N ASP A 124 12.88 -1.46 -29.21
CA ASP A 124 14.04 -2.08 -28.56
C ASP A 124 14.11 -1.70 -27.07
N VAL A 125 13.97 -0.42 -26.76
CA VAL A 125 14.02 0.11 -25.38
C VAL A 125 12.76 -0.31 -24.62
N ARG A 126 11.61 -0.32 -25.30
CA ARG A 126 10.31 -0.76 -24.75
C ARG A 126 10.37 -2.23 -24.35
N MET A 127 10.91 -3.10 -25.19
CA MET A 127 11.07 -4.52 -24.90
C MET A 127 12.09 -4.76 -23.79
N GLU A 128 13.21 -4.03 -23.76
CA GLU A 128 14.19 -4.09 -22.67
C GLU A 128 13.54 -3.71 -21.34
N TYR A 129 12.73 -2.65 -21.32
CA TYR A 129 11.99 -2.22 -20.12
C TYR A 129 10.96 -3.27 -19.68
N ALA A 130 10.19 -3.83 -20.61
CA ALA A 130 9.24 -4.90 -20.31
C ALA A 130 9.94 -6.16 -19.77
N GLN A 131 11.10 -6.50 -20.30
CA GLN A 131 11.91 -7.61 -19.79
C GLN A 131 12.44 -7.33 -18.38
N MET A 132 12.88 -6.11 -18.11
CA MET A 132 13.29 -5.69 -16.76
C MET A 132 12.14 -5.85 -15.77
N LEU A 133 10.93 -5.40 -16.10
CA LEU A 133 9.76 -5.56 -15.23
C LEU A 133 9.46 -7.05 -14.95
N LYS A 134 9.54 -7.93 -15.99
CA LYS A 134 9.40 -9.37 -15.80
C LYS A 134 10.48 -9.97 -14.90
N GLN A 135 11.71 -9.49 -15.00
CA GLN A 135 12.81 -9.91 -14.11
C GLN A 135 12.60 -9.45 -12.67
N GLN A 136 12.10 -8.23 -12.46
CA GLN A 136 11.76 -7.73 -11.12
C GLN A 136 10.58 -8.51 -10.53
N LEU A 137 9.59 -8.84 -11.34
CA LEU A 137 8.49 -9.70 -10.93
C LEU A 137 8.99 -11.09 -10.50
N ALA A 138 9.93 -11.66 -11.22
CA ALA A 138 10.53 -12.96 -10.90
C ALA A 138 11.44 -12.95 -9.67
N LYS A 139 12.08 -11.80 -9.37
CA LYS A 139 12.91 -11.63 -8.16
C LYS A 139 12.06 -11.40 -6.90
N GLY A 140 10.86 -10.86 -7.06
CA GLY A 140 9.96 -10.61 -5.94
C GLY A 140 9.19 -11.85 -5.51
N ASN A 141 8.56 -11.78 -4.34
CA ASN A 141 7.60 -12.80 -3.87
C ASN A 141 6.22 -12.65 -4.58
N ASN A 142 6.18 -11.98 -5.71
CA ASN A 142 4.95 -11.64 -6.45
C ASN A 142 4.18 -12.85 -6.99
N GLY A 143 4.74 -14.06 -6.85
CA GLY A 143 4.02 -15.30 -7.08
C GLY A 143 3.01 -15.65 -5.98
N LEU A 144 2.99 -14.91 -4.84
CA LEU A 144 2.09 -15.16 -3.72
C LEU A 144 1.19 -13.95 -3.46
N VAL A 145 -0.10 -14.15 -3.65
CA VAL A 145 -1.13 -13.21 -3.20
C VAL A 145 -1.55 -13.59 -1.79
N ARG A 146 -1.57 -12.61 -0.90
CA ARG A 146 -2.05 -12.74 0.49
C ARG A 146 -3.44 -12.15 0.58
N THR A 147 -4.41 -12.97 0.89
CA THR A 147 -5.79 -12.53 1.09
C THR A 147 -6.22 -12.78 2.52
N LYS A 148 -7.03 -11.88 3.06
CA LYS A 148 -7.46 -11.87 4.46
C LYS A 148 -8.97 -11.79 4.55
N TYR A 149 -9.55 -12.68 5.34
CA TYR A 149 -10.99 -12.79 5.50
C TYR A 149 -11.35 -12.93 6.98
N ILE A 150 -12.47 -12.34 7.35
CA ILE A 150 -13.19 -12.67 8.57
C ILE A 150 -14.53 -13.29 8.19
N THR A 151 -14.72 -14.52 8.63
CA THR A 151 -15.98 -15.23 8.48
C THR A 151 -16.64 -15.36 9.83
N PHE A 152 -17.90 -15.03 9.95
CA PHE A 152 -18.65 -15.12 11.18
C PHE A 152 -19.91 -15.95 10.98
N SER A 153 -20.32 -16.66 12.02
CA SER A 153 -21.49 -17.55 11.99
C SER A 153 -22.36 -17.42 13.23
N ILE A 154 -23.65 -17.63 13.02
CA ILE A 154 -24.68 -17.60 14.05
C ILE A 154 -25.61 -18.81 13.92
N GLU A 155 -26.19 -19.23 15.05
CA GLU A 155 -27.26 -20.23 15.05
C GLU A 155 -28.62 -19.53 14.85
N ALA A 156 -29.43 -20.06 13.90
CA ALA A 156 -30.78 -19.60 13.61
C ALA A 156 -31.63 -20.74 13.08
N LYS A 157 -32.94 -20.65 13.26
CA LYS A 157 -33.90 -21.72 12.80
C LYS A 157 -34.12 -21.69 11.29
N SER A 158 -33.93 -20.56 10.65
CA SER A 158 -34.12 -20.38 9.21
C SER A 158 -33.28 -19.23 8.64
N VAL A 159 -33.12 -19.23 7.31
CA VAL A 159 -32.44 -18.11 6.59
C VAL A 159 -33.13 -16.77 6.85
N ARG A 160 -34.46 -16.75 6.96
CA ARG A 160 -35.23 -15.53 7.24
C ARG A 160 -34.89 -14.91 8.59
N GLU A 161 -34.60 -15.74 9.58
CA GLU A 161 -34.13 -15.27 10.91
C GLU A 161 -32.67 -14.92 10.90
N ALA A 162 -31.84 -15.69 10.18
CA ALA A 162 -30.39 -15.49 10.12
C ALA A 162 -30.01 -14.21 9.37
N LYS A 163 -30.66 -13.92 8.24
CA LYS A 163 -30.25 -12.84 7.32
C LYS A 163 -30.17 -11.46 8.00
N PRO A 164 -31.21 -10.93 8.68
CA PRO A 164 -31.14 -9.61 9.30
C PRO A 164 -30.05 -9.52 10.40
N ARG A 165 -29.83 -10.62 11.13
CA ARG A 165 -28.80 -10.69 12.17
C ARG A 165 -27.40 -10.69 11.56
N LEU A 166 -27.18 -11.45 10.48
CA LEU A 166 -25.89 -11.47 9.77
C LEU A 166 -25.57 -10.14 9.11
N GLU A 167 -26.57 -9.47 8.50
CA GLU A 167 -26.40 -8.14 7.89
C GLU A 167 -26.06 -7.07 8.94
N ARG A 168 -26.65 -7.14 10.13
CA ARG A 168 -26.30 -6.25 11.23
C ARG A 168 -24.87 -6.49 11.69
N ILE A 169 -24.48 -7.74 11.95
CA ILE A 169 -23.12 -8.09 12.38
C ILE A 169 -22.10 -7.65 11.31
N GLU A 170 -22.42 -7.85 10.02
CA GLU A 170 -21.60 -7.38 8.91
C GLU A 170 -21.37 -5.88 8.96
N THR A 171 -22.44 -5.10 9.15
CA THR A 171 -22.36 -3.65 9.28
C THR A 171 -21.49 -3.24 10.46
N ASP A 172 -21.65 -3.90 11.61
CA ASP A 172 -20.86 -3.61 12.81
C ASP A 172 -19.36 -3.96 12.58
N ILE A 173 -19.05 -5.07 11.91
CA ILE A 173 -17.67 -5.46 11.53
C ILE A 173 -17.06 -4.41 10.60
N LEU A 174 -17.79 -3.97 9.57
CA LEU A 174 -17.31 -2.94 8.65
C LEU A 174 -17.04 -1.60 9.34
N ASN A 175 -17.90 -1.20 10.29
CA ASN A 175 -17.70 0.00 11.10
C ASN A 175 -16.47 -0.12 12.00
N ASN A 176 -16.25 -1.26 12.66
CA ASN A 176 -15.05 -1.49 13.47
C ASN A 176 -13.77 -1.46 12.62
N PHE A 177 -13.77 -2.07 11.43
CA PHE A 177 -12.64 -1.95 10.50
C PHE A 177 -12.41 -0.51 10.04
N LYS A 178 -13.48 0.26 9.82
CA LYS A 178 -13.37 1.68 9.47
C LYS A 178 -12.72 2.50 10.58
N VAL A 179 -13.04 2.23 11.85
CA VAL A 179 -12.39 2.87 13.02
C VAL A 179 -10.90 2.55 13.05
N LEU A 180 -10.52 1.30 12.75
CA LEU A 180 -9.12 0.87 12.62
C LEU A 180 -8.41 1.42 11.37
N GLY A 181 -9.11 2.14 10.48
CA GLY A 181 -8.56 2.60 9.19
C GLY A 181 -8.39 1.48 8.15
N VAL A 182 -8.97 0.31 8.38
CA VAL A 182 -8.89 -0.87 7.51
C VAL A 182 -9.97 -0.82 6.44
N LYS A 183 -9.59 -0.97 5.17
CA LYS A 183 -10.56 -1.19 4.09
C LYS A 183 -11.12 -2.60 4.19
N ALA A 184 -12.45 -2.74 4.12
CA ALA A 184 -13.11 -4.04 4.15
C ALA A 184 -14.40 -4.00 3.33
N TYR A 185 -14.79 -5.15 2.75
CA TYR A 185 -16.06 -5.29 2.04
C TYR A 185 -16.63 -6.72 2.18
N PRO A 186 -17.95 -6.87 2.19
CA PRO A 186 -18.60 -8.16 2.28
C PRO A 186 -18.49 -8.91 0.96
N LEU A 187 -18.34 -10.22 1.04
CA LEU A 187 -18.28 -11.09 -0.13
C LEU A 187 -19.66 -11.63 -0.51
N ASN A 188 -19.92 -11.67 -1.81
CA ASN A 188 -21.06 -12.36 -2.38
C ASN A 188 -20.82 -13.88 -2.50
N GLY A 189 -21.82 -14.63 -2.95
CA GLY A 189 -21.72 -16.09 -3.04
C GLY A 189 -20.71 -16.58 -4.07
N VAL A 190 -20.52 -15.86 -5.18
CA VAL A 190 -19.53 -16.21 -6.22
C VAL A 190 -18.12 -16.06 -5.67
N GLU A 191 -17.85 -14.93 -5.03
CA GLU A 191 -16.54 -14.64 -4.43
C GLU A 191 -16.19 -15.66 -3.33
N ARG A 192 -17.15 -16.04 -2.49
CA ARG A 192 -16.93 -17.09 -1.47
C ARG A 192 -16.65 -18.46 -2.08
N LEU A 193 -17.35 -18.82 -3.15
CA LEU A 193 -17.11 -20.08 -3.88
C LEU A 193 -15.73 -20.06 -4.56
N GLN A 194 -15.32 -18.91 -5.11
CA GLN A 194 -14.00 -18.74 -5.70
C GLN A 194 -12.88 -19.02 -4.68
N ILE A 195 -12.97 -18.49 -3.46
CA ILE A 195 -11.97 -18.75 -2.40
C ILE A 195 -11.87 -20.24 -2.09
N MET A 196 -13.00 -20.94 -2.01
CA MET A 196 -12.99 -22.39 -1.76
C MET A 196 -12.42 -23.16 -2.95
N TYR A 197 -12.76 -22.74 -4.19
CA TYR A 197 -12.18 -23.30 -5.40
C TYR A 197 -10.66 -23.15 -5.41
N GLU A 198 -10.15 -21.94 -5.17
CA GLU A 198 -8.71 -21.64 -5.10
C GLU A 198 -8.01 -22.43 -3.99
N THR A 199 -8.69 -22.69 -2.86
CA THR A 199 -8.15 -23.53 -1.78
C THR A 199 -8.00 -24.98 -2.20
N PHE A 200 -8.93 -25.52 -2.99
CA PHE A 200 -8.91 -26.91 -3.46
C PHE A 200 -8.08 -27.14 -4.72
N HIS A 201 -7.86 -26.09 -5.55
CA HIS A 201 -7.24 -26.17 -6.87
C HIS A 201 -5.98 -25.29 -6.97
N GLN A 202 -5.20 -25.22 -5.90
CA GLN A 202 -4.06 -24.28 -5.76
C GLN A 202 -2.99 -24.37 -6.85
N GLU A 203 -2.88 -25.52 -7.52
CA GLU A 203 -1.88 -25.77 -8.56
C GLU A 203 -2.47 -25.83 -9.96
N GLU A 204 -3.79 -25.69 -10.11
CA GLU A 204 -4.48 -25.73 -11.39
C GLU A 204 -4.54 -24.31 -11.99
N GLN A 205 -4.19 -24.20 -13.28
CA GLN A 205 -4.25 -22.92 -14.01
C GLN A 205 -5.67 -22.59 -14.53
N GLN A 206 -6.66 -23.41 -14.20
CA GLN A 206 -8.04 -23.19 -14.65
C GLN A 206 -8.69 -22.07 -13.84
N LYS A 207 -9.23 -21.07 -14.54
CA LYS A 207 -10.01 -20.00 -13.91
C LYS A 207 -11.34 -20.56 -13.40
N PHE A 208 -11.73 -20.11 -12.22
CA PHE A 208 -13.06 -20.38 -11.67
C PHE A 208 -14.13 -19.74 -12.57
N ASP A 209 -14.90 -20.61 -13.25
CA ASP A 209 -15.99 -20.20 -14.13
C ASP A 209 -17.32 -20.70 -13.57
N PHE A 210 -18.00 -19.83 -12.83
CA PHE A 210 -19.23 -20.14 -12.14
C PHE A 210 -20.28 -19.04 -12.32
N SER A 211 -21.53 -19.46 -12.53
CA SER A 211 -22.71 -18.60 -12.50
C SER A 211 -23.89 -19.35 -11.90
N TYR A 212 -24.69 -18.69 -11.07
CA TYR A 212 -25.89 -19.29 -10.47
C TYR A 212 -26.95 -19.74 -11.51
N ASP A 213 -26.92 -19.15 -12.70
CA ASP A 213 -27.87 -19.53 -13.77
C ASP A 213 -27.54 -20.91 -14.34
N ARG A 214 -26.27 -21.34 -14.28
CA ARG A 214 -25.86 -22.70 -14.64
C ARG A 214 -26.45 -23.76 -13.69
N ILE A 215 -26.58 -23.46 -12.40
CA ILE A 215 -27.20 -24.37 -11.42
C ILE A 215 -28.66 -24.64 -11.80
N LEU A 216 -29.39 -23.58 -12.14
CA LEU A 216 -30.81 -23.69 -12.50
C LEU A 216 -31.03 -24.53 -13.75
N GLN A 217 -30.08 -24.51 -14.69
CA GLN A 217 -30.15 -25.23 -15.95
C GLN A 217 -29.68 -26.68 -15.86
N SER A 218 -28.65 -26.96 -15.04
CA SER A 218 -27.98 -28.26 -14.97
C SER A 218 -28.44 -29.19 -13.86
N GLY A 219 -29.12 -28.64 -12.82
CA GLY A 219 -29.46 -29.43 -11.63
C GLY A 219 -28.25 -29.75 -10.74
N MET A 220 -27.09 -29.17 -11.04
CA MET A 220 -25.87 -29.26 -10.23
C MET A 220 -25.98 -28.40 -8.99
N THR A 221 -25.14 -28.64 -8.00
CA THR A 221 -25.02 -27.83 -6.79
C THR A 221 -23.77 -26.93 -6.84
N THR A 222 -23.68 -25.91 -5.99
CA THR A 222 -22.49 -25.08 -5.89
C THR A 222 -21.22 -25.88 -5.58
N LYS A 223 -21.36 -27.04 -4.92
CA LYS A 223 -20.24 -27.92 -4.57
C LYS A 223 -19.63 -28.61 -5.78
N ASP A 224 -20.40 -28.86 -6.82
CA ASP A 224 -19.93 -29.52 -8.04
C ASP A 224 -18.94 -28.62 -8.81
N PHE A 225 -19.01 -27.31 -8.62
CA PHE A 225 -18.12 -26.33 -9.27
C PHE A 225 -16.82 -26.07 -8.49
N ILE A 226 -16.78 -26.41 -7.19
CA ILE A 226 -15.61 -26.15 -6.34
C ILE A 226 -14.89 -27.44 -5.91
N ALA A 227 -15.53 -28.60 -6.04
CA ALA A 227 -14.98 -29.86 -5.58
C ALA A 227 -13.76 -30.28 -6.39
N PRO A 228 -12.65 -30.72 -5.75
CA PRO A 228 -11.55 -31.33 -6.45
C PRO A 228 -11.95 -32.71 -7.00
N THR A 229 -11.12 -33.27 -7.85
CA THR A 229 -11.38 -34.58 -8.46
C THR A 229 -11.44 -35.71 -7.44
N SER A 230 -10.68 -35.62 -6.36
CA SER A 230 -10.66 -36.63 -5.28
C SER A 230 -10.16 -36.08 -3.96
N PHE A 231 -10.58 -36.68 -2.86
CA PHE A 231 -9.91 -36.59 -1.55
C PHE A 231 -9.38 -37.97 -1.14
N LEU A 232 -8.14 -38.02 -0.67
CA LEU A 232 -7.47 -39.25 -0.31
C LEU A 232 -6.79 -39.12 1.05
N PHE A 233 -7.40 -39.64 2.11
CA PHE A 233 -6.90 -39.63 3.51
C PHE A 233 -6.34 -41.00 3.90
N LYS A 234 -5.32 -41.50 3.16
CA LYS A 234 -4.69 -42.80 3.47
C LYS A 234 -3.71 -42.73 4.64
N SER A 235 -3.01 -41.61 4.77
CA SER A 235 -2.06 -41.35 5.85
C SER A 235 -2.78 -40.65 7.01
N GLY A 236 -2.38 -40.96 8.25
CA GLY A 236 -2.86 -40.20 9.41
C GLY A 236 -2.27 -38.80 9.50
N LYS A 237 -1.24 -38.48 8.72
CA LYS A 237 -0.43 -37.25 8.86
C LYS A 237 -0.52 -36.31 7.67
N ASP A 238 -1.02 -36.78 6.53
CA ASP A 238 -1.15 -36.04 5.28
C ASP A 238 -2.30 -36.58 4.45
N PHE A 239 -2.68 -35.85 3.43
CA PHE A 239 -3.74 -36.23 2.48
C PHE A 239 -3.40 -35.76 1.06
N MET A 240 -4.20 -36.21 0.09
CA MET A 240 -4.18 -35.67 -1.27
C MET A 240 -5.55 -35.13 -1.63
N MET A 241 -5.58 -34.02 -2.35
CA MET A 241 -6.75 -33.47 -3.01
C MET A 241 -6.42 -33.23 -4.50
N GLY A 242 -7.09 -34.01 -5.39
CA GLY A 242 -6.63 -34.11 -6.76
C GLY A 242 -5.17 -34.58 -6.80
N ASP A 243 -4.32 -33.81 -7.46
CA ASP A 243 -2.87 -34.05 -7.60
C ASP A 243 -2.02 -33.29 -6.56
N THR A 244 -2.66 -32.61 -5.62
CA THR A 244 -1.98 -31.78 -4.60
C THR A 244 -1.87 -32.52 -3.27
N TYR A 245 -0.69 -32.57 -2.69
CA TYR A 245 -0.47 -33.04 -1.32
C TYR A 245 -0.79 -31.94 -0.31
N GLY A 246 -1.43 -32.34 0.82
CA GLY A 246 -1.79 -31.42 1.90
C GLY A 246 -1.51 -32.00 3.29
N ALA A 247 -1.21 -31.11 4.24
CA ALA A 247 -1.10 -31.45 5.66
C ALA A 247 -1.71 -30.34 6.51
N ALA A 248 -2.66 -30.71 7.36
CA ALA A 248 -3.24 -29.85 8.37
C ALA A 248 -2.52 -30.00 9.70
N SER A 249 -2.18 -28.89 10.32
CA SER A 249 -1.48 -28.81 11.60
C SER A 249 -2.13 -27.77 12.52
N TYR A 250 -1.89 -27.86 13.83
CA TYR A 250 -2.34 -26.86 14.79
C TYR A 250 -1.18 -26.28 15.58
N LEU A 251 -1.31 -25.02 16.00
CA LEU A 251 -0.34 -24.35 16.85
C LEU A 251 -0.62 -24.68 18.31
N ASN A 252 0.38 -25.26 18.98
CA ASN A 252 0.37 -25.42 20.42
C ASN A 252 1.27 -24.36 21.04
N ILE A 253 0.68 -23.44 21.80
CA ILE A 253 1.36 -22.31 22.42
C ILE A 253 1.93 -22.78 23.76
N LEU A 254 3.25 -22.82 23.89
CA LEU A 254 3.96 -23.17 25.13
C LEU A 254 4.43 -21.92 25.86
N ALA A 255 4.66 -20.83 25.11
CA ALA A 255 5.13 -19.57 25.68
C ALA A 255 4.11 -18.98 26.68
N PRO A 256 4.58 -18.41 27.80
CA PRO A 256 3.72 -17.64 28.71
C PRO A 256 3.25 -16.32 28.06
N GLU A 257 4.08 -15.74 27.21
CA GLU A 257 3.79 -14.51 26.44
C GLU A 257 4.22 -14.68 24.99
N LEU A 258 3.43 -14.17 24.05
CA LEU A 258 3.73 -14.09 22.63
C LEU A 258 4.01 -12.65 22.23
N THR A 259 4.64 -12.47 21.07
CA THR A 259 4.81 -11.15 20.45
C THR A 259 3.82 -10.98 19.30
N ASP A 260 3.44 -9.74 19.01
CA ASP A 260 2.56 -9.35 17.91
C ASP A 260 3.12 -9.67 16.50
N LYS A 261 4.39 -10.13 16.44
CA LYS A 261 5.05 -10.54 15.19
C LYS A 261 4.77 -11.99 14.78
N VAL A 262 4.20 -12.80 15.67
CA VAL A 262 4.05 -14.24 15.45
C VAL A 262 3.26 -14.56 14.17
N LEU A 263 2.13 -13.92 13.96
CA LEU A 263 1.30 -14.15 12.77
C LEU A 263 1.99 -13.65 11.49
N ALA A 264 2.62 -12.50 11.57
CA ALA A 264 3.32 -11.91 10.43
C ALA A 264 4.43 -12.80 9.87
N GLU A 265 5.25 -13.40 10.75
CA GLU A 265 6.33 -14.31 10.35
C GLU A 265 5.81 -15.57 9.63
N PHE A 266 4.64 -16.08 10.00
CA PHE A 266 4.00 -17.18 9.27
C PHE A 266 3.50 -16.74 7.90
N LEU A 267 2.91 -15.54 7.82
CA LEU A 267 2.39 -15.01 6.57
C LEU A 267 3.49 -14.60 5.59
N ASP A 268 4.70 -14.32 6.08
CA ASP A 268 5.86 -13.96 5.26
C ASP A 268 6.54 -15.17 4.60
N MET A 269 6.08 -16.38 4.86
CA MET A 269 6.60 -17.58 4.17
C MET A 269 6.32 -17.54 2.67
N ASP A 270 7.35 -17.88 1.87
CA ASP A 270 7.24 -18.04 0.41
C ASP A 270 6.72 -19.45 0.03
N LYS A 271 5.57 -19.83 0.57
CA LYS A 271 4.90 -21.11 0.32
C LYS A 271 3.39 -20.96 0.34
N ASN A 272 2.69 -21.88 -0.32
CA ASN A 272 1.25 -22.00 -0.19
C ASN A 272 0.90 -22.35 1.25
N LEU A 273 0.14 -21.50 1.89
CA LEU A 273 -0.22 -21.63 3.30
C LEU A 273 -1.60 -21.03 3.54
N VAL A 274 -2.45 -21.76 4.23
CA VAL A 274 -3.67 -21.21 4.81
C VAL A 274 -3.54 -21.23 6.33
N VAL A 275 -3.65 -20.06 6.95
CA VAL A 275 -3.73 -19.92 8.41
C VAL A 275 -5.16 -19.61 8.77
N SER A 276 -5.78 -20.45 9.60
CA SER A 276 -7.16 -20.28 10.07
C SER A 276 -7.20 -20.19 11.59
N ILE A 277 -7.67 -19.04 12.10
CA ILE A 277 -7.82 -18.80 13.54
C ILE A 277 -9.31 -18.81 13.85
N HIS A 278 -9.77 -19.88 14.48
CA HIS A 278 -11.15 -20.00 14.95
C HIS A 278 -11.24 -19.43 16.36
N VAL A 279 -12.18 -18.55 16.57
CA VAL A 279 -12.41 -17.87 17.84
C VAL A 279 -13.88 -17.97 18.24
N GLN A 280 -14.11 -18.42 19.47
CA GLN A 280 -15.43 -18.51 20.06
C GLN A 280 -15.40 -17.84 21.44
N SER A 281 -16.18 -16.78 21.64
CA SER A 281 -16.32 -16.13 22.94
C SER A 281 -17.01 -17.05 23.94
N VAL A 282 -16.59 -17.01 25.18
CA VAL A 282 -17.22 -17.69 26.29
C VAL A 282 -18.05 -16.69 27.08
N ASP A 283 -19.27 -17.07 27.44
CA ASP A 283 -20.10 -16.23 28.32
C ASP A 283 -19.34 -15.83 29.61
N GLN A 284 -19.36 -14.54 29.95
CA GLN A 284 -18.54 -14.00 31.04
C GLN A 284 -18.77 -14.69 32.38
N LEU A 285 -20.04 -14.97 32.72
CA LEU A 285 -20.35 -15.65 33.98
C LEU A 285 -19.86 -17.10 33.98
N LYS A 286 -19.94 -17.77 32.85
CA LYS A 286 -19.41 -19.13 32.69
C LYS A 286 -17.87 -19.13 32.77
N ALA A 287 -17.21 -18.15 32.14
CA ALA A 287 -15.77 -17.99 32.20
C ALA A 287 -15.27 -17.79 33.64
N ILE A 288 -15.82 -16.85 34.37
CA ILE A 288 -15.49 -16.59 35.77
C ILE A 288 -15.72 -17.82 36.63
N LYS A 289 -16.86 -18.54 36.45
CA LYS A 289 -17.16 -19.77 37.19
C LYS A 289 -16.15 -20.87 36.90
N LEU A 290 -15.73 -21.02 35.63
CA LEU A 290 -14.73 -22.00 35.20
C LEU A 290 -13.36 -21.71 35.84
N ILE A 291 -12.89 -20.46 35.82
CA ILE A 291 -11.61 -20.08 36.42
C ILE A 291 -11.64 -20.24 37.95
N LYS A 292 -12.72 -19.81 38.61
CA LYS A 292 -12.91 -20.05 40.06
C LYS A 292 -12.86 -21.54 40.42
N GLY A 293 -13.49 -22.40 39.60
CA GLY A 293 -13.39 -23.85 39.78
C GLY A 293 -11.96 -24.38 39.66
N LYS A 294 -11.22 -23.87 38.66
CA LYS A 294 -9.79 -24.22 38.48
C LYS A 294 -8.90 -23.78 39.64
N ILE A 295 -9.10 -22.55 40.15
CA ILE A 295 -8.39 -22.06 41.34
C ILE A 295 -8.66 -22.98 42.51
N THR A 296 -9.95 -23.36 42.74
CA THR A 296 -10.31 -24.28 43.83
C THR A 296 -9.62 -25.65 43.68
N ASP A 297 -9.54 -26.18 42.45
CA ASP A 297 -8.85 -27.46 42.18
C ASP A 297 -7.33 -27.34 42.45
N LEU A 298 -6.70 -26.22 42.02
CA LEU A 298 -5.29 -25.94 42.24
C LEU A 298 -4.98 -25.77 43.77
N ASP A 299 -5.84 -25.06 44.49
CA ASP A 299 -5.72 -24.88 45.94
C ASP A 299 -5.85 -26.23 46.65
N ARG A 300 -6.75 -27.12 46.19
CA ARG A 300 -6.88 -28.48 46.71
C ARG A 300 -5.65 -29.31 46.43
N MET A 301 -5.09 -29.26 45.22
CA MET A 301 -3.82 -29.91 44.88
C MET A 301 -2.66 -29.40 45.75
N LYS A 302 -2.59 -28.10 45.96
CA LYS A 302 -1.60 -27.45 46.82
C LYS A 302 -1.68 -28.00 48.25
N ILE A 303 -2.89 -28.09 48.82
CA ILE A 303 -3.10 -28.66 50.15
C ILE A 303 -2.70 -30.12 50.20
N GLU A 304 -2.97 -30.92 49.16
CA GLU A 304 -2.57 -32.33 49.09
C GLU A 304 -1.04 -32.50 49.06
N GLU A 305 -0.34 -31.67 48.25
CA GLU A 305 1.14 -31.69 48.21
C GLU A 305 1.76 -31.20 49.53
N GLN A 306 1.21 -30.19 50.19
CA GLN A 306 1.62 -29.75 51.51
C GLN A 306 1.48 -30.87 52.55
N LYS A 307 0.34 -31.61 52.54
CA LYS A 307 0.14 -32.77 53.42
C LYS A 307 1.15 -33.89 53.15
N LYS A 308 1.52 -34.11 51.89
CA LYS A 308 2.56 -35.09 51.53
C LYS A 308 3.93 -34.65 52.04
N ALA A 309 4.31 -33.37 51.85
CA ALA A 309 5.58 -32.81 52.31
C ALA A 309 5.71 -32.98 53.85
N VAL A 310 4.70 -32.60 54.61
CA VAL A 310 4.68 -32.80 56.07
C VAL A 310 4.83 -34.28 56.49
N ARG A 311 4.11 -35.19 55.79
CA ARG A 311 4.23 -36.65 56.07
C ARG A 311 5.62 -37.20 55.74
N SER A 312 6.34 -36.57 54.84
CA SER A 312 7.71 -36.96 54.44
C SER A 312 8.78 -36.16 55.19
N GLY A 313 8.42 -35.36 56.22
CA GLY A 313 9.36 -34.62 57.06
C GLY A 313 9.94 -33.35 56.39
N TYR A 314 9.34 -32.88 55.35
CA TYR A 314 9.72 -31.63 54.65
C TYR A 314 8.85 -30.45 55.12
N ASP A 315 9.37 -29.24 54.94
CA ASP A 315 8.64 -28.01 55.28
C ASP A 315 7.36 -27.84 54.42
N MET A 316 6.29 -27.31 55.03
CA MET A 316 5.01 -27.00 54.35
C MET A 316 5.13 -25.96 53.24
N GLU A 317 6.22 -25.17 53.24
CA GLU A 317 6.45 -24.15 52.21
C GLU A 317 7.01 -24.74 50.89
N ILE A 318 7.47 -25.98 50.93
CA ILE A 318 7.97 -26.67 49.72
C ILE A 318 6.79 -27.13 48.86
N ILE A 319 6.39 -26.26 47.95
CA ILE A 319 5.36 -26.54 46.95
C ILE A 319 6.05 -26.70 45.61
N PRO A 320 5.62 -27.65 44.74
CA PRO A 320 6.12 -27.71 43.39
C PRO A 320 5.95 -26.34 42.69
N SER A 321 7.02 -25.81 42.09
CA SER A 321 7.06 -24.48 41.47
C SER A 321 5.93 -24.27 40.48
N ASP A 322 5.57 -25.33 39.74
CA ASP A 322 4.53 -25.32 38.73
C ASP A 322 3.13 -25.02 39.32
N LEU A 323 2.83 -25.59 40.51
CA LEU A 323 1.57 -25.40 41.20
C LEU A 323 1.42 -23.95 41.72
N ALA A 324 2.52 -23.39 42.22
CA ALA A 324 2.54 -21.97 42.66
C ALA A 324 2.33 -21.02 41.47
N THR A 325 3.01 -21.27 40.37
CA THR A 325 2.94 -20.49 39.14
C THR A 325 1.53 -20.53 38.54
N TYR A 326 0.98 -21.74 38.35
CA TYR A 326 -0.38 -21.91 37.77
C TYR A 326 -1.48 -21.30 38.66
N GLY A 327 -1.30 -21.38 40.00
CA GLY A 327 -2.24 -20.72 40.92
C GLY A 327 -2.20 -19.19 40.82
N GLY A 328 -1.02 -18.60 40.66
CA GLY A 328 -0.83 -17.16 40.42
C GLY A 328 -1.43 -16.69 39.12
N GLU A 329 -1.15 -17.39 38.04
CA GLU A 329 -1.70 -17.11 36.70
C GLU A 329 -3.22 -17.21 36.67
N ALA A 330 -3.81 -18.26 37.28
CA ALA A 330 -5.26 -18.41 37.33
C ALA A 330 -5.95 -17.27 38.10
N LYS A 331 -5.31 -16.79 39.20
CA LYS A 331 -5.81 -15.63 39.96
C LYS A 331 -5.71 -14.33 39.14
N LYS A 332 -4.60 -14.12 38.42
CA LYS A 332 -4.41 -12.97 37.52
C LYS A 332 -5.47 -12.96 36.42
N ILE A 333 -5.71 -14.10 35.77
CA ILE A 333 -6.77 -14.23 34.75
C ILE A 333 -8.15 -13.91 35.36
N LEU A 334 -8.44 -14.35 36.59
CA LEU A 334 -9.71 -14.04 37.25
C LEU A 334 -9.87 -12.54 37.51
N ASP A 335 -8.81 -11.89 37.98
CA ASP A 335 -8.78 -10.44 38.23
C ASP A 335 -8.96 -9.66 36.92
N ASP A 336 -8.27 -10.04 35.86
CA ASP A 336 -8.39 -9.46 34.52
C ASP A 336 -9.84 -9.58 34.00
N LEU A 337 -10.48 -10.76 34.16
CA LEU A 337 -11.87 -10.98 33.74
C LEU A 337 -12.89 -10.20 34.60
N GLN A 338 -12.57 -9.83 35.83
CA GLN A 338 -13.47 -9.13 36.75
C GLN A 338 -13.26 -7.60 36.75
N SER A 339 -12.02 -7.14 36.58
CA SER A 339 -11.62 -5.74 36.77
C SER A 339 -11.30 -5.00 35.46
N ARG A 340 -11.00 -5.74 34.38
CA ARG A 340 -10.65 -5.16 33.08
C ARG A 340 -11.68 -5.56 32.03
N ASN A 341 -11.70 -4.87 30.91
CA ASN A 341 -12.56 -5.21 29.76
C ASN A 341 -12.02 -6.44 29.01
N GLU A 342 -11.65 -7.50 29.75
CA GLU A 342 -11.16 -8.76 29.23
C GLU A 342 -12.30 -9.79 29.12
N ARG A 343 -12.32 -10.53 28.01
CA ARG A 343 -13.21 -11.68 27.80
C ARG A 343 -12.37 -12.95 27.64
N MET A 344 -13.02 -14.10 27.79
CA MET A 344 -12.38 -15.38 27.53
C MET A 344 -12.82 -15.94 26.17
N PHE A 345 -11.86 -16.35 25.37
CA PHE A 345 -12.09 -16.97 24.08
C PHE A 345 -11.55 -18.39 24.06
N LEU A 346 -12.20 -19.27 23.32
CA LEU A 346 -11.68 -20.57 22.92
C LEU A 346 -11.12 -20.43 21.52
N VAL A 347 -9.81 -20.57 21.38
CA VAL A 347 -9.07 -20.32 20.15
C VAL A 347 -8.46 -21.62 19.63
N THR A 348 -8.56 -21.84 18.32
CA THR A 348 -7.84 -22.88 17.58
C THR A 348 -7.12 -22.24 16.41
N VAL A 349 -5.80 -22.39 16.33
CA VAL A 349 -4.97 -21.89 15.23
C VAL A 349 -4.55 -23.06 14.37
N LEU A 350 -5.01 -23.09 13.12
CA LEU A 350 -4.74 -24.15 12.15
C LEU A 350 -3.86 -23.63 11.02
N PHE A 351 -3.02 -24.53 10.53
CA PHE A 351 -2.16 -24.33 9.38
C PHE A 351 -2.42 -25.42 8.36
N LEU A 352 -2.74 -25.04 7.14
CA LEU A 352 -2.86 -25.93 6.01
C LEU A 352 -1.72 -25.65 5.03
N ASN A 353 -0.74 -26.55 4.98
CA ASN A 353 0.31 -26.51 3.98
C ASN A 353 -0.07 -27.39 2.78
N THR A 354 0.23 -26.95 1.58
CA THR A 354 -0.01 -27.70 0.35
C THR A 354 1.19 -27.61 -0.59
N ALA A 355 1.42 -28.66 -1.39
CA ALA A 355 2.50 -28.71 -2.37
C ALA A 355 2.24 -29.76 -3.46
N LYS A 356 2.95 -29.67 -4.61
CA LYS A 356 2.86 -30.65 -5.70
C LYS A 356 3.46 -32.00 -5.35
N THR A 357 4.49 -32.01 -4.54
CA THR A 357 5.18 -33.24 -4.15
C THR A 357 5.18 -33.40 -2.64
N LYS A 358 5.26 -34.65 -2.17
CA LYS A 358 5.34 -34.95 -0.74
C LYS A 358 6.60 -34.35 -0.10
N GLN A 359 7.71 -34.33 -0.82
CA GLN A 359 8.98 -33.78 -0.31
C GLN A 359 8.89 -32.26 -0.10
N GLU A 360 8.26 -31.53 -1.02
CA GLU A 360 7.97 -30.08 -0.88
C GLU A 360 7.03 -29.82 0.28
N LEU A 361 5.98 -30.65 0.44
CA LEU A 361 5.06 -30.56 1.58
C LEU A 361 5.77 -30.72 2.91
N ASP A 362 6.61 -31.75 3.06
CA ASP A 362 7.36 -32.00 4.28
C ASP A 362 8.34 -30.86 4.57
N SER A 363 8.98 -30.29 3.55
CA SER A 363 9.81 -29.10 3.67
C SER A 363 9.01 -27.87 4.13
N ALA A 364 7.81 -27.62 3.57
CA ALA A 364 6.95 -26.52 3.96
C ALA A 364 6.49 -26.65 5.42
N VAL A 365 6.06 -27.84 5.83
CA VAL A 365 5.65 -28.11 7.23
C VAL A 365 6.83 -27.94 8.18
N PHE A 366 8.03 -28.39 7.79
CA PHE A 366 9.25 -28.19 8.61
C PHE A 366 9.59 -26.71 8.79
N GLN A 367 9.51 -25.91 7.71
CA GLN A 367 9.71 -24.46 7.79
C GLN A 367 8.69 -23.79 8.71
N THR A 368 7.40 -24.16 8.56
CA THR A 368 6.32 -23.64 9.43
C THR A 368 6.59 -24.01 10.90
N ALA A 369 7.06 -25.24 11.17
CA ALA A 369 7.42 -25.66 12.52
C ALA A 369 8.63 -24.89 13.07
N GLY A 370 9.62 -24.57 12.24
CA GLY A 370 10.77 -23.74 12.59
C GLY A 370 10.36 -22.32 13.03
N ILE A 371 9.40 -21.70 12.33
CA ILE A 371 8.84 -20.41 12.75
C ILE A 371 8.12 -20.55 14.10
N ALA A 372 7.30 -21.59 14.29
CA ALA A 372 6.64 -21.82 15.58
C ALA A 372 7.64 -21.93 16.74
N GLN A 373 8.73 -22.65 16.55
CA GLN A 373 9.79 -22.81 17.57
C GLN A 373 10.46 -21.47 17.93
N LYS A 374 10.67 -20.57 16.97
CA LYS A 374 11.22 -19.23 17.21
C LYS A 374 10.41 -18.45 18.26
N PHE A 375 9.11 -18.71 18.34
CA PHE A 375 8.18 -18.09 19.30
C PHE A 375 7.80 -18.99 20.48
N ASN A 376 8.60 -19.99 20.80
CA ASN A 376 8.30 -20.97 21.84
C ASN A 376 6.92 -21.63 21.68
N CYS A 377 6.54 -21.90 20.44
CA CYS A 377 5.36 -22.67 20.08
C CYS A 377 5.76 -23.97 19.41
N THR A 378 4.87 -24.95 19.38
CA THR A 378 5.05 -26.18 18.60
C THR A 378 3.95 -26.30 17.57
N LEU A 379 4.34 -26.66 16.34
CA LEU A 379 3.40 -27.01 15.30
C LEU A 379 3.23 -28.54 15.28
N ASN A 380 2.03 -29.01 15.59
CA ASN A 380 1.72 -30.44 15.61
C ASN A 380 0.78 -30.80 14.48
N ARG A 381 1.09 -31.82 13.66
CA ARG A 381 0.16 -32.35 12.67
C ARG A 381 -1.11 -32.87 13.35
N LEU A 382 -2.23 -32.74 12.70
CA LEU A 382 -3.52 -33.28 13.14
C LEU A 382 -3.59 -34.77 12.82
N ASP A 383 -2.88 -35.59 13.57
CA ASP A 383 -2.81 -37.03 13.36
C ASP A 383 -4.21 -37.65 13.43
N TYR A 384 -4.62 -38.35 12.35
CA TYR A 384 -5.93 -38.94 12.13
C TYR A 384 -7.13 -37.96 12.12
N LEU A 385 -6.84 -36.63 12.06
CA LEU A 385 -7.82 -35.54 11.97
C LEU A 385 -7.57 -34.64 10.74
N GLN A 386 -6.92 -35.17 9.71
CA GLN A 386 -6.52 -34.40 8.52
C GLN A 386 -7.74 -33.89 7.73
N GLU A 387 -8.78 -34.71 7.60
CA GLU A 387 -10.05 -34.29 6.97
C GLU A 387 -10.70 -33.14 7.74
N GLN A 388 -10.82 -33.26 9.07
CA GLN A 388 -11.36 -32.21 9.93
C GLN A 388 -10.51 -30.93 9.86
N GLY A 389 -9.18 -31.08 9.79
CA GLY A 389 -8.24 -29.97 9.64
C GLY A 389 -8.44 -29.24 8.32
N LEU A 390 -8.48 -29.96 7.18
CA LEU A 390 -8.75 -29.38 5.86
C LEU A 390 -10.09 -28.64 5.83
N MET A 391 -11.17 -29.31 6.29
CA MET A 391 -12.51 -28.73 6.22
C MET A 391 -12.68 -27.54 7.19
N SER A 392 -11.96 -27.49 8.31
CA SER A 392 -11.93 -26.34 9.22
C SER A 392 -11.10 -25.18 8.66
N SER A 393 -10.20 -25.43 7.70
CA SER A 393 -9.42 -24.36 7.06
C SER A 393 -10.22 -23.55 6.04
N LEU A 394 -11.39 -24.04 5.61
CA LEU A 394 -12.30 -23.31 4.72
C LEU A 394 -12.96 -22.13 5.47
N PRO A 395 -13.22 -20.98 4.80
CA PRO A 395 -13.80 -19.79 5.42
C PRO A 395 -15.30 -19.93 5.66
N LEU A 396 -15.67 -20.86 6.56
CA LEU A 396 -17.06 -21.21 6.91
C LEU A 396 -17.42 -20.86 8.35
N ALA A 397 -16.45 -20.50 9.19
CA ALA A 397 -16.57 -20.33 10.65
C ALA A 397 -17.13 -21.57 11.35
N ASN A 398 -16.73 -22.76 10.86
CA ASN A 398 -17.07 -24.06 11.43
C ASN A 398 -15.78 -24.83 11.79
N ASN A 399 -15.54 -24.98 13.07
CA ASN A 399 -14.36 -25.68 13.58
C ASN A 399 -14.72 -27.14 13.92
N LEU A 400 -14.26 -28.08 13.12
CA LEU A 400 -14.44 -29.53 13.32
C LEU A 400 -13.34 -30.16 14.19
N VAL A 401 -12.26 -29.37 14.48
CA VAL A 401 -11.13 -29.85 15.29
C VAL A 401 -11.42 -29.66 16.77
N PRO A 402 -11.34 -30.70 17.61
CA PRO A 402 -11.69 -30.64 19.03
C PRO A 402 -10.68 -29.90 19.91
N ILE A 403 -9.53 -29.48 19.35
CA ILE A 403 -8.45 -28.82 20.07
C ILE A 403 -8.75 -27.33 20.21
N LYS A 404 -8.92 -26.85 21.44
CA LYS A 404 -9.21 -25.44 21.74
C LYS A 404 -8.34 -24.99 22.92
N ARG A 405 -7.77 -23.79 22.82
CA ARG A 405 -7.05 -23.14 23.92
C ARG A 405 -7.87 -21.96 24.44
N ALA A 406 -7.98 -21.86 25.76
CA ALA A 406 -8.59 -20.70 26.40
C ALA A 406 -7.56 -19.55 26.46
N LEU A 407 -7.91 -18.39 25.92
CA LEU A 407 -7.12 -17.17 25.91
C LEU A 407 -7.98 -15.98 26.34
N THR A 408 -7.38 -14.95 26.94
CA THR A 408 -8.03 -13.67 27.22
C THR A 408 -8.11 -12.81 25.95
N THR A 409 -8.80 -11.68 26.00
CA THR A 409 -8.87 -10.74 24.87
C THR A 409 -7.47 -10.33 24.41
N THR A 410 -6.64 -9.81 25.33
CA THR A 410 -5.29 -9.36 25.04
C THR A 410 -4.42 -10.49 24.46
N SER A 411 -4.52 -11.70 25.05
CA SER A 411 -3.78 -12.87 24.54
C SER A 411 -4.26 -13.34 23.17
N THR A 412 -5.54 -13.16 22.83
CA THR A 412 -6.08 -13.46 21.51
C THR A 412 -5.70 -12.37 20.49
N ALA A 413 -5.71 -11.11 20.93
CA ALA A 413 -5.37 -9.96 20.11
C ALA A 413 -3.91 -9.95 19.65
N ILE A 414 -3.02 -10.71 20.28
CA ILE A 414 -1.61 -10.84 19.88
C ILE A 414 -1.44 -11.40 18.46
N PHE A 415 -2.43 -12.14 17.97
CA PHE A 415 -2.52 -12.52 16.56
C PHE A 415 -3.05 -11.34 15.72
N VAL A 416 -2.29 -10.24 15.73
CA VAL A 416 -2.63 -9.02 14.98
C VAL A 416 -2.71 -9.37 13.50
N PRO A 417 -3.86 -9.13 12.83
CA PRO A 417 -4.05 -9.53 11.44
C PRO A 417 -3.41 -8.55 10.45
N PHE A 418 -2.77 -7.48 10.95
CA PHE A 418 -2.19 -6.44 10.13
C PHE A 418 -0.66 -6.60 10.08
N THR A 419 -0.11 -6.51 8.87
CA THR A 419 1.33 -6.68 8.64
C THR A 419 1.91 -5.43 7.97
N THR A 420 1.99 -5.42 6.65
CA THR A 420 2.49 -4.32 5.82
C THR A 420 1.53 -4.06 4.68
N GLN A 421 1.38 -2.81 4.34
CA GLN A 421 0.57 -2.43 3.19
C GLN A 421 1.25 -2.85 1.89
N GLU A 422 0.45 -3.38 0.99
CA GLU A 422 0.83 -3.64 -0.40
C GLU A 422 0.19 -2.58 -1.29
N LEU A 423 0.89 -2.24 -2.36
CA LEU A 423 0.41 -1.31 -3.36
C LEU A 423 0.61 -1.91 -4.75
N PHE A 424 -0.39 -2.59 -5.23
CA PHE A 424 -0.44 -3.12 -6.57
C PHE A 424 -1.78 -2.74 -7.20
N MET A 425 -1.72 -1.85 -8.16
CA MET A 425 -2.88 -1.31 -8.86
C MET A 425 -2.83 -1.76 -10.32
N GLU A 426 -4.01 -2.01 -10.88
CA GLU A 426 -4.19 -2.32 -12.29
C GLU A 426 -4.37 -1.03 -13.12
N GLY A 427 -4.35 -1.17 -14.44
CA GLY A 427 -4.55 -0.07 -15.39
C GLY A 427 -3.28 0.74 -15.65
N ASP A 428 -3.38 2.07 -15.72
CA ASP A 428 -2.26 3.00 -16.02
C ASP A 428 -1.24 3.12 -14.87
N SER A 429 -1.03 2.06 -14.12
CA SER A 429 -0.12 2.06 -12.97
C SER A 429 1.35 2.02 -13.40
N LEU A 430 2.17 2.73 -12.64
CA LEU A 430 3.61 2.83 -12.88
C LEU A 430 4.38 2.01 -11.83
N TYR A 431 5.52 1.47 -12.23
CA TYR A 431 6.42 0.73 -11.34
C TYR A 431 7.26 1.67 -10.50
N TYR A 432 7.30 1.45 -9.17
CA TYR A 432 8.05 2.28 -8.21
C TYR A 432 9.08 1.50 -7.38
N GLY A 433 9.33 0.24 -7.69
CA GLY A 433 10.29 -0.61 -6.97
C GLY A 433 9.64 -1.86 -6.37
N LEU A 434 10.39 -2.54 -5.52
CA LEU A 434 9.90 -3.66 -4.70
C LEU A 434 9.70 -3.17 -3.27
N ASN A 435 8.63 -3.61 -2.62
CA ASN A 435 8.40 -3.37 -1.19
C ASN A 435 9.57 -3.98 -0.39
N ALA A 436 10.25 -3.18 0.42
CA ALA A 436 11.45 -3.64 1.14
C ALA A 436 11.15 -4.68 2.23
N VAL A 437 9.88 -4.82 2.64
CA VAL A 437 9.44 -5.78 3.64
C VAL A 437 8.93 -7.08 3.01
N SER A 438 7.95 -6.99 2.12
CA SER A 438 7.32 -8.16 1.48
C SER A 438 8.03 -8.63 0.22
N ASN A 439 8.90 -7.80 -0.35
CA ASN A 439 9.54 -7.99 -1.65
C ASN A 439 8.56 -8.08 -2.83
N ASN A 440 7.33 -7.62 -2.67
CA ASN A 440 6.34 -7.52 -3.74
C ASN A 440 6.55 -6.27 -4.58
N MET A 441 6.15 -6.33 -5.86
CA MET A 441 6.23 -5.21 -6.77
C MET A 441 5.28 -4.08 -6.35
N ILE A 442 5.76 -2.84 -6.37
CA ILE A 442 4.95 -1.65 -6.11
C ILE A 442 4.51 -1.09 -7.46
N MET A 443 3.21 -1.13 -7.70
CA MET A 443 2.56 -0.56 -8.89
C MET A 443 1.48 0.43 -8.45
N ALA A 444 1.57 1.67 -8.89
CA ALA A 444 0.65 2.72 -8.46
C ALA A 444 0.29 3.68 -9.59
N ASP A 445 -0.97 4.10 -9.62
CA ASP A 445 -1.48 5.14 -10.51
C ASP A 445 -1.74 6.43 -9.73
N ARG A 446 -0.89 7.43 -9.91
CA ARG A 446 -1.01 8.73 -9.24
C ARG A 446 -2.31 9.48 -9.57
N LYS A 447 -2.92 9.19 -10.73
CA LYS A 447 -4.20 9.81 -11.13
C LYS A 447 -5.36 9.45 -10.21
N GLN A 448 -5.24 8.35 -9.45
CA GLN A 448 -6.26 7.91 -8.49
C GLN A 448 -6.15 8.62 -7.13
N LEU A 449 -5.08 9.38 -6.89
CA LEU A 449 -4.92 10.19 -5.69
C LEU A 449 -5.83 11.42 -5.72
N LYS A 450 -6.20 11.91 -4.55
CA LYS A 450 -6.93 13.19 -4.43
C LYS A 450 -6.07 14.34 -4.94
N ASN A 451 -4.78 14.33 -4.61
CA ASN A 451 -3.78 15.29 -5.06
C ASN A 451 -2.64 14.51 -5.75
N PRO A 452 -2.69 14.36 -7.10
CA PRO A 452 -1.68 13.57 -7.82
C PRO A 452 -0.30 14.22 -7.86
N ASN A 453 -0.17 15.46 -7.36
CA ASN A 453 1.09 16.18 -7.26
C ASN A 453 2.10 15.39 -6.45
N GLY A 454 3.39 15.50 -6.79
CA GLY A 454 4.41 14.70 -6.17
C GLY A 454 5.71 15.44 -5.82
N LEU A 455 6.45 14.84 -4.91
CA LEU A 455 7.78 15.27 -4.51
C LEU A 455 8.75 14.08 -4.57
N ILE A 456 9.95 14.32 -5.10
CA ILE A 456 11.09 13.38 -5.03
C ILE A 456 12.15 14.04 -4.19
N LEU A 457 12.41 13.49 -3.00
CA LEU A 457 13.25 14.05 -1.98
C LEU A 457 14.47 13.17 -1.71
N GLY A 458 15.65 13.75 -1.54
CA GLY A 458 16.84 12.97 -1.19
C GLY A 458 18.14 13.76 -1.30
N THR A 459 19.16 13.29 -0.61
CA THR A 459 20.53 13.87 -0.68
C THR A 459 21.14 13.70 -2.07
N PRO A 460 22.21 14.46 -2.40
CA PRO A 460 23.01 14.20 -3.60
C PRO A 460 23.50 12.76 -3.64
N GLY A 461 23.43 12.12 -4.81
CA GLY A 461 23.87 10.73 -5.00
C GLY A 461 22.89 9.67 -4.46
N SER A 462 21.71 10.04 -3.95
CA SER A 462 20.68 9.08 -3.50
C SER A 462 19.88 8.44 -4.64
N GLY A 463 19.99 8.95 -5.87
CA GLY A 463 19.29 8.44 -7.07
C GLY A 463 18.04 9.24 -7.46
N LYS A 464 17.86 10.49 -7.01
CA LYS A 464 16.68 11.33 -7.33
C LYS A 464 16.42 11.48 -8.83
N SER A 465 17.40 12.01 -9.57
CA SER A 465 17.28 12.24 -11.01
C SER A 465 17.06 10.90 -11.77
N PHE A 466 17.71 9.83 -11.29
CA PHE A 466 17.49 8.47 -11.84
C PHE A 466 16.03 8.01 -11.64
N SER A 467 15.48 8.16 -10.44
CA SER A 467 14.10 7.79 -10.14
C SER A 467 13.08 8.61 -10.95
N ALA A 468 13.33 9.91 -11.13
CA ALA A 468 12.51 10.76 -11.97
C ALA A 468 12.57 10.33 -13.46
N LYS A 469 13.75 10.06 -13.98
CA LYS A 469 13.94 9.56 -15.36
C LYS A 469 13.28 8.21 -15.58
N ARG A 470 13.31 7.32 -14.56
CA ARG A 470 12.58 6.06 -14.61
C ARG A 470 11.07 6.27 -14.65
N GLU A 471 10.51 7.18 -13.84
CA GLU A 471 9.08 7.51 -13.91
C GLU A 471 8.71 8.10 -15.27
N ILE A 472 9.52 9.02 -15.81
CA ILE A 472 9.36 9.59 -17.16
C ILE A 472 9.32 8.48 -18.23
N THR A 473 10.24 7.53 -18.16
CA THR A 473 10.28 6.39 -19.08
C THR A 473 9.04 5.51 -18.98
N ASN A 474 8.61 5.24 -17.74
CA ASN A 474 7.38 4.49 -17.45
C ASN A 474 6.16 5.18 -18.09
N VAL A 475 5.99 6.48 -17.81
CA VAL A 475 4.90 7.30 -18.35
C VAL A 475 4.91 7.27 -19.88
N PHE A 476 6.08 7.40 -20.48
CA PHE A 476 6.23 7.41 -21.95
C PHE A 476 5.78 6.09 -22.57
N PHE A 477 6.09 4.95 -21.96
CA PHE A 477 5.76 3.64 -22.53
C PHE A 477 4.35 3.14 -22.20
N THR A 478 3.78 3.56 -21.06
CA THR A 478 2.52 2.97 -20.57
C THR A 478 1.32 3.90 -20.65
N THR A 479 1.52 5.21 -20.86
CA THR A 479 0.42 6.18 -20.93
C THR A 479 0.48 7.01 -22.21
N THR A 480 -0.52 7.88 -22.40
CA THR A 480 -0.52 8.89 -23.48
C THR A 480 -0.28 10.30 -22.94
N ASP A 481 0.07 10.46 -21.67
CA ASP A 481 0.29 11.75 -21.02
C ASP A 481 1.42 12.54 -21.70
N ASP A 482 1.32 13.87 -21.75
CA ASP A 482 2.43 14.74 -22.12
C ASP A 482 3.43 14.83 -20.96
N ILE A 483 4.70 14.96 -21.28
CA ILE A 483 5.81 15.02 -20.35
C ILE A 483 6.62 16.27 -20.58
N ILE A 484 6.74 17.12 -19.58
CA ILE A 484 7.53 18.33 -19.65
C ILE A 484 8.53 18.32 -18.48
N VAL A 485 9.80 18.64 -18.78
CA VAL A 485 10.89 18.66 -17.81
C VAL A 485 11.53 20.05 -17.79
N ALA A 486 11.62 20.66 -16.62
CA ALA A 486 12.48 21.81 -16.37
C ALA A 486 13.83 21.32 -15.81
N ASP A 487 14.89 21.51 -16.59
CA ASP A 487 16.21 20.94 -16.35
C ASP A 487 17.28 22.04 -16.14
N PRO A 488 17.47 22.50 -14.89
CA PRO A 488 18.48 23.53 -14.60
C PRO A 488 19.91 23.00 -14.52
N GLU A 489 20.10 21.67 -14.51
CA GLU A 489 21.43 21.06 -14.41
C GLU A 489 21.87 20.34 -15.71
N GLY A 490 20.98 20.21 -16.70
CA GLY A 490 21.28 19.58 -17.98
C GLY A 490 21.47 18.07 -17.85
N GLU A 491 20.65 17.39 -17.05
CA GLU A 491 20.74 15.96 -16.80
C GLU A 491 19.75 15.12 -17.62
N TYR A 492 18.65 15.70 -18.09
CA TYR A 492 17.52 14.96 -18.70
C TYR A 492 17.55 14.90 -20.22
N TYR A 493 18.27 15.82 -20.89
CA TYR A 493 18.28 15.91 -22.35
C TYR A 493 18.65 14.59 -23.05
N PRO A 494 19.63 13.75 -22.54
CA PRO A 494 19.98 12.51 -23.25
C PRO A 494 18.83 11.50 -23.30
N LEU A 495 18.03 11.41 -22.22
CA LEU A 495 16.85 10.55 -22.16
C LEU A 495 15.77 11.08 -23.10
N VAL A 496 15.52 12.40 -23.07
CA VAL A 496 14.44 13.02 -23.88
C VAL A 496 14.75 12.87 -25.37
N GLU A 497 15.98 13.10 -25.81
CA GLU A 497 16.42 12.87 -27.21
C GLU A 497 16.28 11.40 -27.61
N ALA A 498 16.67 10.47 -26.74
CA ALA A 498 16.58 9.05 -27.00
C ALA A 498 15.12 8.56 -27.13
N LEU A 499 14.18 9.24 -26.50
CA LEU A 499 12.73 9.01 -26.61
C LEU A 499 12.07 9.82 -27.75
N GLY A 500 12.87 10.46 -28.64
CA GLY A 500 12.35 11.28 -29.74
C GLY A 500 11.67 12.58 -29.30
N GLY A 501 11.96 13.03 -28.08
CA GLY A 501 11.45 14.27 -27.53
C GLY A 501 12.19 15.49 -28.05
N GLN A 502 11.70 16.64 -27.66
CA GLN A 502 12.28 17.94 -28.02
C GLN A 502 13.05 18.51 -26.84
N VAL A 503 14.28 18.92 -27.08
CA VAL A 503 15.12 19.66 -26.12
C VAL A 503 15.20 21.11 -26.57
N ILE A 504 14.82 22.03 -25.68
CA ILE A 504 14.85 23.47 -25.91
C ILE A 504 15.97 24.03 -25.02
N HIS A 505 17.03 24.49 -25.64
CA HIS A 505 18.16 25.07 -24.95
C HIS A 505 17.97 26.58 -24.74
N ILE A 506 17.78 27.02 -23.54
CA ILE A 506 17.63 28.43 -23.18
C ILE A 506 18.94 28.92 -22.57
N SER A 507 19.66 29.74 -23.32
CA SER A 507 20.91 30.37 -22.88
C SER A 507 21.09 31.77 -23.48
N SER A 508 22.03 32.52 -22.99
CA SER A 508 22.33 33.86 -23.54
C SER A 508 22.83 33.82 -25.01
N THR A 509 23.25 32.66 -25.49
CA THR A 509 23.80 32.43 -26.84
C THR A 509 22.90 31.54 -27.70
N SER A 510 21.84 30.99 -27.13
CA SER A 510 20.91 30.15 -27.87
C SER A 510 20.13 30.94 -28.91
N LYS A 511 19.65 30.20 -29.92
CA LYS A 511 18.71 30.69 -30.93
C LYS A 511 17.26 30.29 -30.59
N ASP A 512 17.05 29.52 -29.51
CA ASP A 512 15.72 29.12 -29.03
C ASP A 512 15.24 30.21 -28.07
N TYR A 513 14.13 30.80 -28.40
CA TYR A 513 13.53 31.90 -27.63
C TYR A 513 12.13 31.51 -27.15
N ILE A 514 11.82 31.89 -25.93
CA ILE A 514 10.51 31.78 -25.32
C ILE A 514 10.09 33.17 -24.83
N ASN A 515 8.95 33.60 -25.29
CA ASN A 515 8.39 34.88 -24.92
C ASN A 515 7.61 34.78 -23.59
N PRO A 516 8.03 35.43 -22.52
CA PRO A 516 7.26 35.45 -21.28
C PRO A 516 5.91 36.12 -21.38
N MET A 517 5.66 36.86 -22.46
CA MET A 517 4.37 37.50 -22.72
C MET A 517 3.39 36.62 -23.49
N ASP A 518 3.73 35.40 -23.88
CA ASP A 518 2.81 34.49 -24.57
C ASP A 518 1.57 34.22 -23.72
N ILE A 519 0.40 34.31 -24.31
CA ILE A 519 -0.89 34.09 -23.67
C ILE A 519 -1.73 33.14 -24.54
N ASN A 520 -2.36 32.16 -23.85
CA ASN A 520 -3.34 31.30 -24.48
C ASN A 520 -4.75 31.83 -24.21
N LEU A 521 -5.51 32.08 -25.28
CA LEU A 521 -6.90 32.57 -25.18
C LEU A 521 -7.95 31.46 -25.05
N ASN A 522 -7.55 30.19 -25.17
CA ASN A 522 -8.43 29.00 -25.10
C ASN A 522 -8.66 28.54 -23.66
N TYR A 523 -9.02 29.47 -22.77
CA TYR A 523 -9.44 29.14 -21.41
C TYR A 523 -10.93 28.72 -21.40
N ALA A 524 -11.34 27.95 -20.36
CA ALA A 524 -12.76 27.66 -20.15
C ALA A 524 -13.53 28.94 -19.77
N ASP A 525 -14.83 28.91 -19.98
CA ASP A 525 -15.75 30.08 -19.95
C ASP A 525 -15.71 30.96 -18.68
N ASP A 526 -15.13 30.47 -17.57
CA ASP A 526 -15.12 31.16 -16.27
C ASP A 526 -13.77 31.84 -15.91
N ASP A 527 -12.71 31.62 -16.68
CA ASP A 527 -11.37 32.13 -16.34
C ASP A 527 -11.00 33.33 -17.19
N ASN A 528 -10.37 34.35 -16.59
CA ASN A 528 -9.84 35.55 -17.28
C ASN A 528 -8.37 35.29 -17.67
N PRO A 529 -8.06 35.01 -18.96
CA PRO A 529 -6.70 34.73 -19.39
C PRO A 529 -5.74 35.90 -19.11
N LEU A 530 -6.18 37.12 -19.25
CA LEU A 530 -5.38 38.30 -19.01
C LEU A 530 -5.08 38.50 -17.51
N GLY A 531 -6.04 38.17 -16.63
CA GLY A 531 -5.84 38.26 -15.19
C GLY A 531 -4.77 37.27 -14.72
N MET A 532 -4.82 36.02 -15.22
CA MET A 532 -3.78 35.03 -14.90
C MET A 532 -2.41 35.41 -15.42
N LYS A 533 -2.38 36.00 -16.64
CA LYS A 533 -1.13 36.50 -17.18
C LYS A 533 -0.62 37.71 -16.41
N SER A 534 -1.51 38.57 -15.89
CA SER A 534 -1.13 39.64 -14.98
C SER A 534 -0.42 39.14 -13.74
N ASP A 535 -0.96 38.11 -13.07
CA ASP A 535 -0.35 37.48 -11.89
C ASP A 535 1.07 36.94 -12.18
N PHE A 536 1.22 36.32 -13.37
CA PHE A 536 2.55 35.83 -13.80
C PHE A 536 3.52 37.02 -14.05
N ILE A 537 3.10 38.05 -14.79
CA ILE A 537 3.96 39.21 -15.11
C ILE A 537 4.31 40.01 -13.83
N LEU A 538 3.41 40.12 -12.87
CA LEU A 538 3.69 40.69 -11.56
C LEU A 538 4.81 39.91 -10.84
N SER A 539 4.71 38.57 -10.80
CA SER A 539 5.73 37.71 -10.21
C SER A 539 7.08 37.83 -10.95
N LEU A 540 7.04 37.94 -12.27
CA LEU A 540 8.22 38.13 -13.11
C LEU A 540 8.91 39.46 -12.81
N CYS A 541 8.15 40.58 -12.78
CA CYS A 541 8.69 41.90 -12.49
C CYS A 541 9.22 42.01 -11.07
N GLU A 542 8.57 41.37 -10.09
CA GLU A 542 9.05 41.35 -8.72
C GLU A 542 10.39 40.62 -8.60
N LEU A 543 10.54 39.48 -9.28
CA LEU A 543 11.79 38.72 -9.34
C LEU A 543 12.92 39.56 -10.00
N ILE A 544 12.59 40.33 -11.04
CA ILE A 544 13.52 41.21 -11.74
C ILE A 544 13.94 42.41 -10.84
N MET A 545 13.01 43.01 -10.14
CA MET A 545 13.28 44.14 -9.23
C MET A 545 14.08 43.71 -7.98
N GLY A 546 14.04 42.46 -7.57
CA GLY A 546 14.82 41.93 -6.43
C GLY A 546 14.42 42.57 -5.09
N ALA A 547 13.19 43.04 -4.95
CA ALA A 547 12.69 43.68 -3.74
C ALA A 547 12.49 42.65 -2.60
N ARG A 548 13.13 42.85 -1.43
CA ARG A 548 13.03 41.91 -0.29
C ARG A 548 11.64 41.86 0.32
N ASP A 549 10.91 42.96 0.28
CA ASP A 549 9.56 43.10 0.87
C ASP A 549 8.44 43.10 -0.21
N GLY A 550 8.75 42.60 -1.41
CA GLY A 550 7.82 42.57 -2.54
C GLY A 550 7.68 43.93 -3.24
N MET A 551 6.85 43.97 -4.29
CA MET A 551 6.50 45.20 -5.02
C MET A 551 5.47 46.03 -4.24
N GLU A 552 5.64 47.35 -4.28
CA GLU A 552 4.66 48.31 -3.71
C GLU A 552 3.29 48.17 -4.42
N PRO A 553 2.18 48.39 -3.70
CA PRO A 553 0.83 48.34 -4.32
C PRO A 553 0.66 49.23 -5.55
N GLU A 554 1.31 50.40 -5.54
CA GLU A 554 1.31 51.32 -6.66
C GLU A 554 2.03 50.74 -7.89
N GLU A 555 3.14 50.04 -7.68
CA GLU A 555 3.90 49.38 -8.75
C GLU A 555 3.09 48.26 -9.38
N LYS A 556 2.38 47.44 -8.56
CA LYS A 556 1.46 46.41 -9.06
C LYS A 556 0.33 47.00 -9.89
N SER A 557 -0.27 48.08 -9.40
CA SER A 557 -1.36 48.77 -10.12
C SER A 557 -0.92 49.36 -11.46
N VAL A 558 0.32 49.84 -11.57
CA VAL A 558 0.88 50.35 -12.82
C VAL A 558 1.06 49.24 -13.85
N ILE A 559 1.60 48.10 -13.46
CA ILE A 559 1.77 46.92 -14.33
C ILE A 559 0.41 46.42 -14.80
N ASP A 560 -0.52 46.22 -13.88
CA ASP A 560 -1.87 45.73 -14.19
C ASP A 560 -2.62 46.65 -15.18
N ARG A 561 -2.45 47.95 -15.06
CA ARG A 561 -2.99 48.95 -16.00
C ARG A 561 -2.32 48.90 -17.37
N CYS A 562 -1.01 48.65 -17.45
CA CYS A 562 -0.27 48.60 -18.70
C CYS A 562 -0.58 47.32 -19.52
N LEU A 563 -0.81 46.20 -18.85
CA LEU A 563 -1.00 44.92 -19.55
C LEU A 563 -2.16 44.94 -20.57
N PRO A 564 -3.39 45.35 -20.26
CA PRO A 564 -4.44 45.45 -21.26
C PRO A 564 -4.08 46.32 -22.48
N LEU A 565 -3.30 47.39 -22.27
CA LEU A 565 -2.84 48.28 -23.36
C LEU A 565 -1.85 47.54 -24.26
N VAL A 566 -0.92 46.83 -23.69
CA VAL A 566 0.11 46.08 -24.41
C VAL A 566 -0.51 44.90 -25.19
N TYR A 567 -1.49 44.23 -24.63
CA TYR A 567 -2.19 43.12 -25.30
C TYR A 567 -3.29 43.54 -26.27
N GLN A 568 -3.67 44.82 -26.32
CA GLN A 568 -4.79 45.28 -27.11
C GLN A 568 -4.69 44.88 -28.60
N LYS A 569 -3.50 44.96 -29.18
CA LYS A 569 -3.25 44.59 -30.57
C LYS A 569 -3.51 43.12 -30.83
N TYR A 570 -3.01 42.26 -29.95
CA TYR A 570 -3.15 40.80 -30.00
C TYR A 570 -4.60 40.38 -29.75
N LEU A 571 -5.29 40.99 -28.80
CA LEU A 571 -6.67 40.66 -28.49
C LEU A 571 -7.64 41.00 -29.63
N ASN A 572 -7.33 42.04 -30.41
CA ASN A 572 -8.10 42.43 -31.57
C ASN A 572 -7.83 41.56 -32.82
N ASP A 573 -6.57 41.10 -33.00
CA ASP A 573 -6.15 40.22 -34.10
C ASP A 573 -5.13 39.21 -33.58
N PRO A 574 -5.60 38.03 -33.11
CA PRO A 574 -4.75 37.05 -32.39
C PRO A 574 -3.86 36.28 -33.34
N LYS A 575 -2.87 36.96 -33.90
CA LYS A 575 -1.80 36.40 -34.71
C LYS A 575 -0.47 36.39 -33.92
N PRO A 576 0.41 35.39 -34.12
CA PRO A 576 1.72 35.35 -33.47
C PRO A 576 2.53 36.64 -33.62
N GLU A 577 2.43 37.30 -34.76
CA GLU A 577 3.11 38.56 -35.08
C GLU A 577 2.65 39.75 -34.21
N ASN A 578 1.45 39.66 -33.65
CA ASN A 578 0.87 40.68 -32.79
C ASN A 578 1.08 40.39 -31.28
N MET A 579 1.68 39.26 -30.95
CA MET A 579 1.98 38.91 -29.56
C MET A 579 2.97 39.91 -28.98
N PRO A 580 2.68 40.57 -27.86
CA PRO A 580 3.62 41.50 -27.26
C PRO A 580 4.86 40.81 -26.71
N THR A 581 5.94 41.58 -26.56
CA THR A 581 7.20 41.17 -25.92
C THR A 581 7.43 42.00 -24.64
N LEU A 582 8.47 41.64 -23.87
CA LEU A 582 8.88 42.47 -22.74
C LEU A 582 9.26 43.90 -23.15
N GLY A 583 9.71 44.07 -24.40
CA GLY A 583 9.99 45.39 -24.97
C GLY A 583 8.71 46.25 -25.08
N ASP A 584 7.60 45.65 -25.50
CA ASP A 584 6.33 46.39 -25.58
C ASP A 584 5.81 46.82 -24.21
N LEU A 585 6.03 45.99 -23.18
CA LEU A 585 5.71 46.34 -21.80
C LEU A 585 6.66 47.45 -21.28
N TYR A 586 7.94 47.36 -21.58
CA TYR A 586 8.95 48.38 -21.23
C TYR A 586 8.57 49.73 -21.83
N ASP A 587 8.21 49.79 -23.15
CA ASP A 587 7.85 51.02 -23.84
C ASP A 587 6.56 51.62 -23.24
N CYS A 588 5.55 50.78 -22.98
CA CYS A 588 4.33 51.21 -22.31
C CYS A 588 4.59 51.82 -20.92
N LEU A 589 5.48 51.21 -20.12
CA LEU A 589 5.87 51.72 -18.81
C LEU A 589 6.66 53.04 -18.91
N ARG A 590 7.50 53.21 -19.92
CA ARG A 590 8.25 54.47 -20.19
C ARG A 590 7.33 55.63 -20.56
N GLU A 591 6.21 55.36 -21.17
CA GLU A 591 5.18 56.39 -21.52
C GLU A 591 4.41 56.86 -20.27
N GLN A 592 4.39 56.09 -19.18
CA GLN A 592 3.74 56.51 -17.94
C GLN A 592 4.55 57.59 -17.22
N LYS A 593 3.85 58.58 -16.64
CA LYS A 593 4.48 59.68 -15.93
C LYS A 593 4.88 59.38 -14.49
N GLU A 594 4.35 58.35 -13.92
CA GLU A 594 4.55 57.96 -12.53
C GLU A 594 5.99 57.48 -12.27
N ARG A 595 6.55 57.83 -11.11
CA ARG A 595 7.88 57.44 -10.70
C ARG A 595 8.04 55.93 -10.57
N GLN A 596 6.97 55.25 -10.15
CA GLN A 596 6.90 53.78 -10.01
C GLN A 596 7.07 53.12 -11.38
N ALA A 597 6.36 53.60 -12.43
CA ALA A 597 6.51 53.08 -13.77
C ALA A 597 7.96 53.21 -14.28
N GLN A 598 8.59 54.36 -14.05
CA GLN A 598 9.99 54.60 -14.49
C GLN A 598 10.97 53.70 -13.73
N ARG A 599 10.70 53.40 -12.46
CA ARG A 599 11.50 52.46 -11.66
C ARG A 599 11.44 51.07 -12.22
N ILE A 600 10.24 50.55 -12.51
CA ILE A 600 10.01 49.24 -13.14
C ILE A 600 10.69 49.20 -14.51
N ALA A 601 10.48 50.20 -15.35
CA ALA A 601 11.10 50.29 -16.67
C ALA A 601 12.63 50.24 -16.57
N THR A 602 13.24 50.98 -15.61
CA THR A 602 14.69 50.95 -15.40
C THR A 602 15.16 49.55 -15.00
N ALA A 603 14.43 48.81 -14.16
CA ALA A 603 14.76 47.44 -13.78
C ALA A 603 14.63 46.47 -14.98
N LEU A 604 13.67 46.65 -15.86
CA LEU A 604 13.49 45.87 -17.07
C LEU A 604 14.52 46.16 -18.16
N GLU A 605 15.17 47.33 -18.17
CA GLU A 605 16.07 47.80 -19.26
C GLU A 605 17.19 46.79 -19.58
N ILE A 606 17.76 46.15 -18.62
CA ILE A 606 18.84 45.13 -18.81
C ILE A 606 18.32 43.89 -19.52
N TYR A 607 17.04 43.54 -19.37
CA TYR A 607 16.36 42.39 -20.00
C TYR A 607 15.77 42.73 -21.39
N VAL A 608 15.61 44.00 -21.70
CA VAL A 608 15.04 44.46 -22.98
C VAL A 608 16.14 44.91 -23.92
N ASN A 609 16.98 45.87 -23.49
CA ASN A 609 18.01 46.53 -24.29
C ASN A 609 19.43 46.12 -23.92
N GLY A 610 19.58 45.46 -22.77
CA GLY A 610 20.90 45.10 -22.19
C GLY A 610 21.41 43.71 -22.55
N SER A 611 22.34 43.22 -21.73
CA SER A 611 23.02 41.94 -21.93
C SER A 611 22.16 40.69 -21.63
N LEU A 612 21.02 40.86 -20.95
CA LEU A 612 20.13 39.75 -20.52
C LEU A 612 18.85 39.63 -21.38
N ARG A 613 18.90 40.09 -22.65
CA ARG A 613 17.72 40.20 -23.54
C ARG A 613 17.17 38.88 -24.10
N VAL A 614 17.65 37.73 -23.62
CA VAL A 614 17.23 36.37 -24.11
C VAL A 614 15.71 36.14 -24.07
N PHE A 615 14.99 36.80 -23.18
CA PHE A 615 13.56 36.71 -23.03
C PHE A 615 12.78 37.86 -23.71
N ASN A 616 13.43 38.70 -24.46
CA ASN A 616 12.80 39.79 -25.24
C ASN A 616 12.74 39.45 -26.73
N HIS A 617 12.21 38.27 -27.06
CA HIS A 617 12.02 37.78 -28.42
C HIS A 617 10.67 37.09 -28.53
N GLN A 618 10.10 37.01 -29.72
CA GLN A 618 8.97 36.14 -30.01
C GLN A 618 9.38 34.67 -29.87
N THR A 619 8.48 33.85 -29.39
CA THR A 619 8.70 32.38 -29.31
C THR A 619 8.89 31.84 -30.71
N ASN A 620 9.99 31.14 -30.92
CA ASN A 620 10.37 30.56 -32.21
C ASN A 620 10.52 29.04 -32.18
N VAL A 621 10.16 28.40 -31.03
CA VAL A 621 10.22 26.96 -30.84
C VAL A 621 8.82 26.37 -30.88
N GLU A 622 8.67 25.20 -31.49
CA GLU A 622 7.41 24.44 -31.44
C GLU A 622 7.30 23.71 -30.10
N LEU A 623 6.15 23.83 -29.46
CA LEU A 623 5.90 23.23 -28.15
C LEU A 623 4.88 22.07 -28.22
N ASP A 624 4.79 21.39 -29.38
CA ASP A 624 3.74 20.40 -29.66
C ASP A 624 4.19 18.95 -29.38
N ASN A 625 5.50 18.72 -29.15
CA ASN A 625 6.00 17.39 -28.87
C ASN A 625 5.42 16.82 -27.57
N ARG A 626 5.21 15.52 -27.53
CA ARG A 626 4.72 14.80 -26.36
C ARG A 626 5.67 14.84 -25.16
N ILE A 627 7.00 14.88 -25.43
CA ILE A 627 8.02 14.98 -24.39
C ILE A 627 8.93 16.15 -24.70
N ILE A 628 8.99 17.13 -23.78
CA ILE A 628 9.77 18.37 -23.92
C ILE A 628 10.68 18.54 -22.72
N CYS A 629 11.94 18.86 -22.97
CA CYS A 629 12.90 19.26 -21.94
C CYS A 629 13.36 20.70 -22.16
N PHE A 630 13.14 21.55 -21.18
CA PHE A 630 13.71 22.89 -21.15
C PHE A 630 15.06 22.85 -20.43
N ASP A 631 16.14 22.81 -21.18
CA ASP A 631 17.51 22.89 -20.66
C ASP A 631 17.88 24.35 -20.43
N ILE A 632 17.95 24.73 -19.15
CA ILE A 632 18.28 26.07 -18.70
C ILE A 632 19.61 26.13 -17.95
N LYS A 633 20.46 25.12 -18.12
CA LYS A 633 21.76 24.98 -17.41
C LYS A 633 22.70 26.16 -17.65
N GLU A 634 22.78 26.63 -18.88
CA GLU A 634 23.69 27.71 -19.28
C GLU A 634 23.21 29.11 -18.89
N LEU A 635 22.00 29.23 -18.33
CA LEU A 635 21.56 30.51 -17.76
C LEU A 635 22.34 30.81 -16.48
N GLY A 636 22.91 32.02 -16.42
CA GLY A 636 23.56 32.51 -15.19
C GLY A 636 22.59 32.53 -14.00
N LYS A 637 23.15 32.57 -12.78
CA LYS A 637 22.36 32.47 -11.53
C LYS A 637 21.13 33.39 -11.46
N GLN A 638 21.21 34.60 -12.01
CA GLN A 638 20.11 35.57 -12.04
C GLN A 638 19.02 35.17 -13.02
N LEU A 639 19.40 34.67 -14.21
CA LEU A 639 18.46 34.29 -15.24
C LEU A 639 17.84 32.89 -14.99
N LYS A 640 18.51 32.02 -14.22
CA LYS A 640 18.04 30.64 -13.98
C LYS A 640 16.68 30.63 -13.28
N LYS A 641 16.50 31.46 -12.23
CA LYS A 641 15.19 31.57 -11.55
C LYS A 641 14.10 32.11 -12.48
N LEU A 642 14.45 33.13 -13.27
CA LEU A 642 13.56 33.73 -14.26
C LEU A 642 13.18 32.71 -15.33
N GLY A 643 14.13 31.96 -15.85
CA GLY A 643 13.91 30.89 -16.81
C GLY A 643 12.96 29.82 -16.27
N MET A 644 13.16 29.37 -15.02
CA MET A 644 12.28 28.40 -14.39
C MET A 644 10.83 28.94 -14.25
N LEU A 645 10.67 30.21 -13.89
CA LEU A 645 9.35 30.84 -13.79
C LEU A 645 8.65 30.92 -15.16
N ILE A 646 9.40 31.26 -16.22
CA ILE A 646 8.89 31.32 -17.60
C ILE A 646 8.51 29.91 -18.09
N VAL A 647 9.35 28.91 -17.84
CA VAL A 647 9.03 27.51 -18.17
C VAL A 647 7.74 27.07 -17.47
N GLN A 648 7.55 27.44 -16.20
CA GLN A 648 6.36 27.10 -15.44
C GLN A 648 5.07 27.73 -16.06
N ASP A 649 5.16 28.93 -16.57
CA ASP A 649 4.05 29.58 -17.29
C ASP A 649 3.75 28.86 -18.62
N GLN A 650 4.77 28.45 -19.36
CA GLN A 650 4.58 27.67 -20.61
C GLN A 650 3.95 26.28 -20.33
N VAL A 651 4.35 25.64 -19.25
CA VAL A 651 3.72 24.39 -18.82
C VAL A 651 2.25 24.61 -18.49
N TRP A 652 1.93 25.70 -17.82
CA TRP A 652 0.54 26.07 -17.53
C TRP A 652 -0.27 26.23 -18.82
N ASN A 653 0.27 26.92 -19.83
CA ASN A 653 -0.35 27.04 -21.13
C ASN A 653 -0.61 25.65 -21.76
N ARG A 654 0.34 24.71 -21.66
CA ARG A 654 0.19 23.35 -22.17
C ARG A 654 -0.90 22.56 -21.43
N VAL A 655 -0.95 22.67 -20.09
CA VAL A 655 -2.00 22.04 -19.28
C VAL A 655 -3.39 22.53 -19.69
N THR A 656 -3.55 23.83 -19.95
CA THR A 656 -4.82 24.41 -20.37
C THR A 656 -5.25 23.88 -21.72
N ILE A 657 -4.33 23.74 -22.68
CA ILE A 657 -4.61 23.17 -24.02
C ILE A 657 -5.03 21.69 -23.88
N ASN A 658 -4.28 20.91 -23.11
CA ASN A 658 -4.52 19.47 -22.95
C ASN A 658 -5.84 19.16 -22.22
N ARG A 659 -6.31 20.06 -21.36
CA ARG A 659 -7.61 19.94 -20.68
C ARG A 659 -8.75 19.74 -21.65
N SER A 660 -8.78 20.50 -22.76
CA SER A 660 -9.81 20.38 -23.79
C SER A 660 -9.82 19.01 -24.47
N GLY A 661 -8.65 18.41 -24.61
CA GLY A 661 -8.43 17.05 -25.14
C GLY A 661 -8.56 15.92 -24.13
N LYS A 662 -8.88 16.20 -22.85
CA LYS A 662 -8.87 15.24 -21.72
C LYS A 662 -7.54 14.49 -21.60
N LYS A 663 -6.44 15.13 -21.92
CA LYS A 663 -5.08 14.59 -21.84
C LYS A 663 -4.37 15.15 -20.61
N ASN A 664 -3.68 14.29 -19.85
CA ASN A 664 -2.91 14.74 -18.70
C ASN A 664 -1.53 15.26 -19.12
N THR A 665 -0.98 16.17 -18.31
CA THR A 665 0.36 16.72 -18.50
C THR A 665 1.17 16.48 -17.24
N ARG A 666 2.29 15.75 -17.35
CA ARG A 666 3.23 15.54 -16.28
C ARG A 666 4.36 16.55 -16.36
N TYR A 667 4.60 17.24 -15.26
CA TYR A 667 5.61 18.29 -15.19
C TYR A 667 6.64 17.96 -14.12
N TYR A 668 7.86 17.70 -14.53
CA TYR A 668 9.00 17.41 -13.65
C TYR A 668 9.86 18.67 -13.52
N ILE A 669 10.10 19.10 -12.29
CA ILE A 669 10.84 20.31 -11.96
C ILE A 669 12.08 19.89 -11.15
N ASP A 670 13.22 19.86 -11.79
CA ASP A 670 14.47 19.61 -11.05
C ASP A 670 14.93 20.86 -10.31
N GLU A 671 15.66 20.67 -9.22
CA GLU A 671 16.07 21.72 -8.27
C GLU A 671 14.90 22.66 -7.88
N PHE A 672 13.73 22.08 -7.60
CA PHE A 672 12.47 22.79 -7.33
C PHE A 672 12.61 23.89 -6.25
N HIS A 673 13.53 23.72 -5.31
CA HIS A 673 13.80 24.73 -4.26
C HIS A 673 14.20 26.11 -4.82
N LEU A 674 14.68 26.19 -6.08
CA LEU A 674 15.03 27.47 -6.69
C LEU A 674 13.82 28.39 -6.91
N LEU A 675 12.65 27.81 -7.16
CA LEU A 675 11.37 28.54 -7.30
C LEU A 675 10.77 28.94 -5.95
N LEU A 676 11.21 28.33 -4.85
CA LEU A 676 10.60 28.49 -3.54
C LEU A 676 11.39 29.42 -2.60
N LYS A 677 12.52 29.96 -3.06
CA LYS A 677 13.37 30.86 -2.26
C LYS A 677 12.81 32.27 -2.08
N GLU A 678 12.08 32.74 -3.06
CA GLU A 678 11.47 34.08 -3.07
C GLU A 678 9.95 33.93 -2.82
N GLU A 679 9.40 34.74 -1.95
CA GLU A 679 8.00 34.62 -1.47
C GLU A 679 6.99 34.64 -2.63
N GLN A 680 7.17 35.52 -3.61
CA GLN A 680 6.21 35.64 -4.75
C GLN A 680 6.32 34.48 -5.73
N THR A 681 7.51 34.01 -6.08
CA THR A 681 7.66 32.84 -6.94
C THR A 681 7.17 31.59 -6.22
N ALA A 682 7.32 31.51 -4.91
CA ALA A 682 6.75 30.44 -4.09
C ALA A 682 5.21 30.49 -4.12
N ALA A 683 4.61 31.66 -3.88
CA ALA A 683 3.17 31.85 -3.92
C ALA A 683 2.57 31.50 -5.31
N TYR A 684 3.19 31.96 -6.40
CA TYR A 684 2.80 31.60 -7.76
C TYR A 684 2.93 30.09 -8.01
N SER A 685 4.01 29.48 -7.56
CA SER A 685 4.20 28.02 -7.70
C SER A 685 3.15 27.23 -6.91
N VAL A 686 2.81 27.65 -5.70
CA VAL A 686 1.75 27.03 -4.88
C VAL A 686 0.39 27.16 -5.55
N GLU A 687 0.08 28.32 -6.12
CA GLU A 687 -1.19 28.54 -6.83
C GLU A 687 -1.33 27.62 -8.04
N ILE A 688 -0.30 27.54 -8.88
CA ILE A 688 -0.25 26.60 -9.99
C ILE A 688 -0.35 25.14 -9.51
N TRP A 689 0.35 24.78 -8.44
CA TRP A 689 0.31 23.45 -7.86
C TRP A 689 -1.10 23.02 -7.47
N LYS A 690 -1.88 23.94 -6.89
CA LYS A 690 -3.29 23.73 -6.54
C LYS A 690 -4.19 23.62 -7.77
N ARG A 691 -3.93 24.43 -8.81
CA ARG A 691 -4.73 24.47 -10.03
C ARG A 691 -4.49 23.28 -10.94
N PHE A 692 -3.26 22.80 -11.04
CA PHE A 692 -2.89 21.66 -11.88
C PHE A 692 -3.78 20.45 -11.63
N ARG A 693 -4.09 20.14 -10.38
CA ARG A 693 -4.99 19.05 -10.00
C ARG A 693 -6.36 19.11 -10.72
N LYS A 694 -6.94 20.29 -10.83
CA LYS A 694 -8.27 20.47 -11.47
C LYS A 694 -8.23 20.34 -12.99
N TRP A 695 -7.04 20.52 -13.58
CA TRP A 695 -6.86 20.66 -15.02
C TRP A 695 -6.08 19.50 -15.65
N GLY A 696 -5.85 18.42 -14.91
CA GLY A 696 -5.13 17.24 -15.40
C GLY A 696 -3.61 17.43 -15.45
N GLY A 697 -3.07 18.45 -14.79
CA GLY A 697 -1.63 18.59 -14.56
C GLY A 697 -1.17 17.75 -13.36
N ILE A 698 -0.01 17.11 -13.49
CA ILE A 698 0.61 16.30 -12.46
C ILE A 698 2.04 16.77 -12.25
N PRO A 699 2.25 17.82 -11.43
CA PRO A 699 3.59 18.33 -11.16
C PRO A 699 4.35 17.41 -10.20
N THR A 700 5.67 17.36 -10.38
CA THR A 700 6.61 16.63 -9.54
C THR A 700 7.84 17.49 -9.27
N GLY A 701 7.97 17.95 -8.03
CA GLY A 701 9.14 18.72 -7.57
C GLY A 701 10.25 17.77 -7.13
N ILE A 702 11.47 17.98 -7.65
CA ILE A 702 12.64 17.19 -7.30
C ILE A 702 13.61 18.11 -6.57
N THR A 703 14.03 17.73 -5.37
CA THR A 703 14.93 18.57 -4.58
C THR A 703 15.79 17.81 -3.59
N GLN A 704 16.95 18.37 -3.30
CA GLN A 704 17.89 17.86 -2.29
C GLN A 704 17.86 18.69 -1.01
N ASN A 705 17.29 19.89 -1.03
CA ASN A 705 17.36 20.83 0.08
C ASN A 705 15.98 21.01 0.75
N ILE A 706 15.71 20.17 1.74
CA ILE A 706 14.44 20.18 2.46
C ILE A 706 14.34 21.32 3.46
N LYS A 707 15.45 21.77 4.04
CA LYS A 707 15.43 22.92 4.97
C LYS A 707 14.95 24.20 4.31
N ASP A 708 15.41 24.42 3.07
CA ASP A 708 14.96 25.57 2.30
C ASP A 708 13.46 25.43 1.93
N LEU A 709 12.99 24.18 1.72
CA LEU A 709 11.57 23.88 1.50
C LEU A 709 10.69 24.19 2.71
N LEU A 710 11.13 23.89 3.92
CA LEU A 710 10.31 24.03 5.12
C LEU A 710 10.46 25.40 5.82
N ALA A 711 11.16 26.33 5.19
CA ALA A 711 11.40 27.67 5.75
C ALA A 711 10.23 28.64 5.58
N SER A 712 9.26 28.36 4.71
CA SER A 712 8.12 29.23 4.45
C SER A 712 6.78 28.50 4.61
N ARG A 713 5.74 29.25 4.97
CA ARG A 713 4.36 28.75 5.12
C ARG A 713 3.76 28.27 3.78
N GLU A 714 4.18 28.87 2.67
CA GLU A 714 3.75 28.50 1.31
C GLU A 714 4.16 27.06 0.98
N ILE A 715 5.25 26.58 1.54
CA ILE A 715 5.80 25.26 1.29
C ILE A 715 5.05 24.16 2.07
N GLU A 716 4.55 24.47 3.25
CA GLU A 716 3.62 23.55 3.93
C GLU A 716 2.43 23.24 3.02
N ASN A 717 1.91 24.24 2.30
CA ASN A 717 0.83 24.05 1.34
C ASN A 717 1.21 23.09 0.18
N ILE A 718 2.48 23.05 -0.25
CA ILE A 718 2.92 22.11 -1.31
C ILE A 718 2.91 20.68 -0.78
N PHE A 719 3.42 20.46 0.44
CA PHE A 719 3.35 19.14 1.08
C PHE A 719 1.91 18.67 1.30
N GLU A 720 1.04 19.53 1.82
CA GLU A 720 -0.38 19.22 2.04
C GLU A 720 -1.16 18.94 0.73
N ASN A 721 -0.69 19.47 -0.40
CA ASN A 721 -1.27 19.25 -1.72
C ASN A 721 -0.48 18.25 -2.56
N SER A 722 0.33 17.40 -1.94
CA SER A 722 1.12 16.35 -2.60
C SER A 722 0.90 15.02 -1.89
N ASP A 723 -0.01 14.20 -2.42
CA ASP A 723 -0.29 12.87 -1.87
C ASP A 723 0.74 11.82 -2.32
N PHE A 724 1.70 12.19 -3.17
CA PHE A 724 2.77 11.33 -3.64
C PHE A 724 4.13 11.89 -3.22
N ILE A 725 4.88 11.15 -2.37
CA ILE A 725 6.25 11.53 -1.99
C ILE A 725 7.17 10.32 -2.14
N TYR A 726 8.17 10.45 -2.98
CA TYR A 726 9.22 9.46 -3.18
C TYR A 726 10.47 9.92 -2.43
N MET A 727 10.67 9.39 -1.22
CA MET A 727 11.70 9.82 -0.30
C MET A 727 12.87 8.84 -0.30
N LEU A 728 14.00 9.28 -0.77
CA LEU A 728 15.28 8.58 -0.75
C LEU A 728 16.08 8.94 0.50
N ASN A 729 17.37 8.57 0.55
CA ASN A 729 18.24 8.88 1.69
C ASN A 729 18.25 10.38 2.05
N GLN A 730 18.18 10.67 3.35
CA GLN A 730 18.08 12.03 3.89
C GLN A 730 19.31 12.41 4.74
N ALA A 731 19.68 13.68 4.72
CA ALA A 731 20.70 14.21 5.60
C ALA A 731 20.28 14.14 7.07
N SER A 732 21.23 13.96 7.99
CA SER A 732 20.95 13.79 9.42
C SER A 732 20.17 14.96 10.02
N GLY A 733 20.41 16.20 9.56
CA GLY A 733 19.72 17.39 10.03
C GLY A 733 18.28 17.54 9.56
N ASP A 734 17.90 16.89 8.46
CA ASP A 734 16.57 17.01 7.84
C ASP A 734 15.61 15.91 8.32
N ARG A 735 16.15 14.79 8.82
CA ARG A 735 15.39 13.61 9.24
C ARG A 735 14.36 13.89 10.32
N GLN A 736 14.75 14.62 11.37
CA GLN A 736 13.85 14.93 12.48
C GLN A 736 12.73 15.88 12.05
N ILE A 737 13.04 16.84 11.18
CA ILE A 737 12.07 17.80 10.67
C ILE A 737 11.05 17.05 9.80
N LEU A 738 11.51 16.20 8.91
CA LEU A 738 10.66 15.37 8.06
C LEU A 738 9.82 14.37 8.87
N ALA A 739 10.42 13.71 9.86
CA ALA A 739 9.70 12.78 10.72
C ALA A 739 8.54 13.47 11.42
N LYS A 740 8.72 14.70 11.88
CA LYS A 740 7.67 15.49 12.51
C LYS A 740 6.60 15.96 11.50
N GLN A 741 7.03 16.51 10.35
CA GLN A 741 6.13 17.09 9.35
C GLN A 741 5.26 16.02 8.66
N LEU A 742 5.83 14.85 8.37
CA LEU A 742 5.17 13.75 7.67
C LEU A 742 4.69 12.64 8.59
N ASN A 743 4.80 12.84 9.91
CA ASN A 743 4.43 11.85 10.93
C ASN A 743 5.06 10.46 10.70
N ILE A 744 6.37 10.45 10.40
CA ILE A 744 7.13 9.21 10.10
C ILE A 744 7.59 8.56 11.41
N SER A 745 7.34 7.26 11.55
CA SER A 745 7.81 6.49 12.71
C SER A 745 9.34 6.32 12.71
N PRO A 746 9.99 6.07 13.87
CA PRO A 746 11.42 5.73 13.93
C PRO A 746 11.78 4.50 13.07
N PHE A 747 10.88 3.54 12.93
CA PHE A 747 11.08 2.37 12.07
C PHE A 747 11.06 2.74 10.60
N GLN A 748 10.09 3.55 10.17
CA GLN A 748 10.03 4.06 8.80
C GLN A 748 11.24 4.95 8.51
N LEU A 749 11.63 5.82 9.46
CA LEU A 749 12.78 6.70 9.32
C LEU A 749 14.09 5.93 9.05
N SER A 750 14.21 4.69 9.54
CA SER A 750 15.38 3.84 9.29
C SER A 750 15.61 3.54 7.81
N TYR A 751 14.54 3.50 7.00
CA TYR A 751 14.61 3.25 5.55
C TYR A 751 15.11 4.45 4.74
N VAL A 752 15.16 5.65 5.31
CA VAL A 752 15.73 6.85 4.70
C VAL A 752 16.97 7.35 5.44
N THR A 753 17.43 6.54 6.43
CA THR A 753 18.62 6.79 7.21
C THR A 753 19.67 5.75 6.86
N ASN A 754 20.77 6.13 6.24
CA ASN A 754 21.81 5.19 5.78
C ASN A 754 21.30 4.17 4.73
N SER A 755 20.26 4.53 3.98
CA SER A 755 19.79 3.73 2.85
C SER A 755 20.77 3.83 1.68
N ASN A 756 20.80 2.75 0.90
CA ASN A 756 21.57 2.73 -0.35
C ASN A 756 20.85 3.55 -1.43
N GLU A 757 21.56 3.76 -2.56
CA GLU A 757 20.96 4.35 -3.76
C GLU A 757 19.74 3.53 -4.22
N GLY A 758 18.62 4.20 -4.48
CA GLY A 758 17.36 3.56 -4.90
C GLY A 758 16.59 2.88 -3.76
N GLU A 759 16.91 3.13 -2.51
CA GLU A 759 16.15 2.65 -1.36
C GLU A 759 15.53 3.83 -0.60
N GLY A 760 14.31 3.66 -0.08
CA GLY A 760 13.62 4.75 0.61
C GLY A 760 12.19 4.43 1.04
N LEU A 761 11.39 5.49 1.17
CA LEU A 761 9.96 5.45 1.51
C LEU A 761 9.11 6.06 0.39
N LEU A 762 8.08 5.35 -0.02
CA LEU A 762 7.04 5.84 -0.92
C LEU A 762 5.79 6.18 -0.11
N PHE A 763 5.32 7.42 -0.24
CA PHE A 763 4.03 7.87 0.26
C PHE A 763 3.04 7.88 -0.91
N TYR A 764 1.90 7.26 -0.71
CA TYR A 764 0.81 7.22 -1.65
C TYR A 764 -0.51 7.46 -0.88
N GLY A 765 -0.93 8.72 -0.81
CA GLY A 765 -1.97 9.14 0.12
C GLY A 765 -1.57 8.84 1.57
N ASN A 766 -2.38 8.06 2.27
CA ASN A 766 -2.10 7.67 3.65
C ASN A 766 -1.21 6.41 3.76
N THR A 767 -0.82 5.82 2.64
CA THR A 767 -0.02 4.60 2.60
C THR A 767 1.46 4.94 2.55
N ILE A 768 2.27 4.39 3.48
CA ILE A 768 3.73 4.58 3.51
C ILE A 768 4.39 3.21 3.35
N ILE A 769 5.13 3.02 2.27
CA ILE A 769 5.76 1.74 1.92
C ILE A 769 7.26 1.94 1.77
N PRO A 770 8.09 1.18 2.49
CA PRO A 770 9.51 1.15 2.22
C PRO A 770 9.78 0.40 0.91
N PHE A 771 10.62 0.98 0.06
CA PHE A 771 10.91 0.41 -1.25
C PHE A 771 12.39 0.17 -1.48
N LYS A 772 12.67 -0.76 -2.39
CA LYS A 772 13.98 -1.01 -3.00
C LYS A 772 13.82 -1.03 -4.50
N ASP A 773 14.56 -0.19 -5.18
CA ASP A 773 14.58 -0.09 -6.62
C ASP A 773 16.00 -0.23 -7.14
N LYS A 774 16.42 -1.47 -7.39
CA LYS A 774 17.72 -1.81 -7.97
C LYS A 774 17.56 -2.07 -9.46
N PHE A 775 18.08 -1.18 -10.25
CA PHE A 775 18.09 -1.29 -11.70
C PHE A 775 19.35 -2.03 -12.20
N ASP A 776 19.20 -2.85 -13.23
CA ASP A 776 20.33 -3.57 -13.82
C ASP A 776 21.21 -2.61 -14.62
N THR A 777 22.47 -2.47 -14.21
CA THR A 777 23.44 -1.55 -14.83
C THR A 777 23.90 -1.99 -16.23
N THR A 778 23.54 -3.18 -16.68
CA THR A 778 23.89 -3.70 -18.02
C THR A 778 22.91 -3.27 -19.11
N LEU A 779 21.76 -2.74 -18.76
CA LEU A 779 20.70 -2.32 -19.67
C LEU A 779 21.06 -1.01 -20.39
N LYS A 780 20.66 -0.89 -21.65
CA LYS A 780 20.84 0.37 -22.43
C LYS A 780 20.11 1.51 -21.73
N LEU A 781 18.91 1.23 -21.24
CA LEU A 781 18.09 2.19 -20.52
C LEU A 781 18.76 2.72 -19.26
N TYR A 782 19.53 1.90 -18.53
CA TYR A 782 20.34 2.38 -17.41
C TYR A 782 21.32 3.48 -17.85
N GLY A 783 21.99 3.28 -18.98
CA GLY A 783 22.94 4.26 -19.51
C GLY A 783 22.30 5.61 -19.90
N LEU A 784 21.03 5.62 -20.30
CA LEU A 784 20.29 6.84 -20.61
C LEU A 784 19.80 7.57 -19.34
N MET A 785 19.58 6.84 -18.26
CA MET A 785 19.07 7.38 -17.01
C MET A 785 20.15 7.77 -16.02
N THR A 786 21.35 7.13 -16.07
CA THR A 786 22.43 7.42 -15.13
C THR A 786 22.96 8.84 -15.31
N THR A 787 23.32 9.49 -14.20
CA THR A 787 23.97 10.81 -14.16
C THR A 787 25.46 10.69 -13.81
N LYS A 788 25.97 9.47 -13.58
CA LYS A 788 27.35 9.23 -13.19
C LYS A 788 28.30 9.34 -14.39
N PRO A 789 29.25 10.29 -14.41
CA PRO A 789 30.09 10.53 -15.58
C PRO A 789 30.88 9.29 -16.05
N ASN A 790 31.35 8.46 -15.11
CA ASN A 790 32.12 7.23 -15.40
C ASN A 790 31.28 6.11 -16.04
N GLU A 791 29.94 6.20 -15.93
CA GLU A 791 29.02 5.23 -16.49
C GLU A 791 28.43 5.72 -17.81
N MET A 792 28.18 7.04 -17.96
CA MET A 792 27.75 7.64 -19.25
C MET A 792 28.76 7.41 -20.39
N GLY A 793 30.05 7.42 -20.11
CA GLY A 793 31.14 7.22 -21.11
C GLY A 793 31.11 5.84 -21.77
N LYS A 794 30.77 4.81 -21.02
CA LYS A 794 30.69 3.42 -21.53
C LYS A 794 29.62 3.21 -22.61
N TYR A 795 28.60 4.05 -22.66
CA TYR A 795 27.50 3.98 -23.64
C TYR A 795 27.76 4.81 -24.89
N LYS A 796 28.60 5.88 -24.82
CA LYS A 796 29.04 6.65 -25.98
C LYS A 796 30.00 5.84 -26.84
N GLU A 797 30.93 5.10 -26.23
CA GLU A 797 31.89 4.22 -26.94
C GLU A 797 31.22 3.03 -27.66
N LYS A 798 30.08 2.56 -27.13
CA LYS A 798 29.29 1.49 -27.82
C LYS A 798 28.43 2.00 -28.99
N LYS A 799 28.21 3.30 -29.12
CA LYS A 799 27.48 3.90 -30.24
C LYS A 799 28.42 4.23 -31.43
N GLU A 800 29.72 4.31 -31.20
CA GLU A 800 30.75 4.55 -32.23
C GLU A 800 31.45 3.25 -32.71
N ALA A 801 31.20 2.11 -32.08
CA ALA A 801 31.62 0.79 -32.49
C ALA A 801 30.44 -0.02 -33.10
#